data_a1a4ee9cd4d31cf8381237d81ba7ee4b
#
_entry.id   a1a4ee9cd4d31cf8381237d81ba7ee4b
#
_cell.length_a   1.000
_cell.length_b   1.000
_cell.length_c   1.000
_cell.angle_alpha   90.00
_cell.angle_beta   90.00
_cell.angle_gamma   90.00
#
_symmetry.space_group_name_H-M   'P 1'
#
loop_
_entity.id
_entity.type
_entity.pdbx_description
1 polymer ?
#
loop_
_entity_poly.entity_id
_entity_poly.type
_entity_poly.pdbx_seq_one_letter_code
_entity_poly.pdbx_strand_id
1 'polypeptide(L)'
;VLIILLAFGITICTGLSMSSIATNIRIGAGGAYAIVSQSLGLEVGGSLGIPRYISQALAITLYIFGFREGWLWVFPNHPAFLVDLITFLLVWGIAYKSADLAIKTQFGIMAIIALSFLSIGIAAFQGSMQYELSAVGLWGNFPGSPENNFSGTDFWTVFAVFFPAATGIMAGANMSGDLKNPRRSIPIGTMAAIGLSLVIYILLAYWLARSATPDELVSNYYVVVDKAFWGPPIIAGIFGATFSSALASMVGSARILQAMGTHQILPQSGWLAQVNSAGEPRNAMLVTGLLVFATLLFRDLNAIAPLITMFFLITYAMLNIVVLIEQALGLVSFRPLFRVHPIIPSLGLIGSIFVMIIVNPLLTLISIGVVVVFYGVLARQHLDAPFEDVRSGLFVAFAEWAAKRVTEMPTMQERAWKPNLLIPVEDPYRLRGSFEFIQNLTYPKGSVKLLGIGEAGAEQDQLTEQLDGLINAFRGRNVFASATVVKNGSFEHSVISGMEVLQGAFFRPNILFLPAPDSAEKESAYGKIFQTADELDIGILLYAAHPVSLLGRRQSVNVWIRDRSPDWRLSWDIGNLDLSILIAYKFKLNWGADLRLITVIEDEREEENARHFMSQLMDLARLPDTEVIVAKEGFAQYVASAPQADLNIFGQTSRQDFDFVRRMVDETKTTCLFARDSGRESALA
;
A
#
# COMPACT_ATOMS: atom_id res chain seq x y z
N VAL A 1 14.68 -30.56 -21.07
CA VAL A 1 13.32 -30.22 -21.52
C VAL A 1 12.47 -29.69 -20.36
N LEU A 2 12.44 -30.39 -19.21
CA LEU A 2 11.62 -29.96 -18.05
C LEU A 2 12.02 -28.58 -17.54
N ILE A 3 13.32 -28.26 -17.47
CA ILE A 3 13.86 -26.94 -17.12
C ILE A 3 13.28 -25.86 -18.05
N ILE A 4 13.31 -26.12 -19.37
CA ILE A 4 12.76 -25.19 -20.36
C ILE A 4 11.27 -24.96 -20.11
N LEU A 5 10.50 -26.03 -19.94
CA LEU A 5 9.05 -25.94 -19.71
C LEU A 5 8.71 -25.19 -18.42
N LEU A 6 9.44 -25.41 -17.33
CA LEU A 6 9.22 -24.69 -16.06
C LEU A 6 9.56 -23.19 -16.19
N ALA A 7 10.71 -22.86 -16.79
CA ALA A 7 11.12 -21.49 -17.00
C ALA A 7 10.11 -20.72 -17.89
N PHE A 8 9.75 -21.31 -19.01
CA PHE A 8 8.76 -20.71 -19.91
C PHE A 8 7.35 -20.68 -19.30
N GLY A 9 6.98 -21.65 -18.45
CA GLY A 9 5.72 -21.65 -17.72
C GLY A 9 5.54 -20.38 -16.88
N ILE A 10 6.56 -20.00 -16.09
CA ILE A 10 6.57 -18.77 -15.28
C ILE A 10 6.51 -17.53 -16.21
N THR A 11 7.30 -17.56 -17.28
CA THR A 11 7.35 -16.45 -18.24
C THR A 11 6.03 -16.27 -19.00
N ILE A 12 5.35 -17.36 -19.39
CA ILE A 12 4.02 -17.33 -20.01
C ILE A 12 3.00 -16.72 -19.03
N CYS A 13 2.99 -17.15 -17.78
CA CYS A 13 2.08 -16.60 -16.77
C CYS A 13 2.27 -15.08 -16.61
N THR A 14 3.50 -14.62 -16.51
CA THR A 14 3.82 -13.20 -16.42
C THR A 14 3.51 -12.44 -17.72
N GLY A 15 3.79 -13.04 -18.87
CA GLY A 15 3.47 -12.48 -20.18
C GLY A 15 1.98 -12.31 -20.41
N LEU A 16 1.16 -13.27 -19.96
CA LEU A 16 -0.30 -13.19 -19.98
C LEU A 16 -0.81 -12.08 -19.04
N SER A 17 -0.26 -11.99 -17.83
CA SER A 17 -0.59 -10.94 -16.86
C SER A 17 -0.27 -9.55 -17.43
N MET A 18 0.94 -9.36 -17.94
CA MET A 18 1.36 -8.12 -18.59
C MET A 18 0.49 -7.79 -19.80
N SER A 19 0.16 -8.77 -20.60
CA SER A 19 -0.69 -8.61 -21.79
C SER A 19 -2.10 -8.20 -21.42
N SER A 20 -2.68 -8.79 -20.36
CA SER A 20 -4.00 -8.42 -19.86
C SER A 20 -4.03 -6.96 -19.42
N ILE A 21 -3.08 -6.53 -18.56
CA ILE A 21 -3.06 -5.16 -18.06
C ILE A 21 -2.69 -4.14 -19.14
N ALA A 22 -1.83 -4.50 -20.10
CA ALA A 22 -1.50 -3.66 -21.25
C ALA A 22 -2.68 -3.33 -22.15
N THR A 23 -3.74 -4.16 -22.14
CA THR A 23 -4.99 -3.87 -22.85
C THR A 23 -5.93 -2.94 -22.07
N ASN A 24 -5.78 -2.86 -20.75
CA ASN A 24 -6.59 -2.00 -19.87
C ASN A 24 -6.03 -0.58 -19.78
N ILE A 25 -4.74 -0.46 -19.50
CA ILE A 25 -4.07 0.82 -19.23
C ILE A 25 -3.43 1.35 -20.52
N ARG A 26 -3.44 2.68 -20.72
CA ARG A 26 -2.62 3.31 -21.76
C ARG A 26 -1.19 3.40 -21.24
N ILE A 27 -0.36 2.43 -21.62
CA ILE A 27 1.05 2.43 -21.26
C ILE A 27 1.74 3.52 -22.08
N GLY A 28 2.23 4.55 -21.40
CA GLY A 28 3.15 5.54 -21.98
C GLY A 28 4.58 4.99 -22.05
N ALA A 29 5.58 5.84 -22.19
CA ALA A 29 6.99 5.44 -22.09
C ALA A 29 7.27 4.85 -20.69
N GLY A 30 8.22 3.88 -20.59
CA GLY A 30 8.66 3.32 -19.32
C GLY A 30 8.19 1.90 -19.02
N GLY A 31 7.34 1.28 -19.86
CA GLY A 31 7.01 -0.15 -19.78
C GLY A 31 6.45 -0.59 -18.43
N ALA A 32 7.10 -1.55 -17.77
CA ALA A 32 6.68 -2.07 -16.47
C ALA A 32 6.62 -1.01 -15.38
N TYR A 33 7.54 -0.06 -15.36
CA TYR A 33 7.50 1.09 -14.47
C TYR A 33 6.18 1.86 -14.62
N ALA A 34 5.79 2.17 -15.86
CA ALA A 34 4.55 2.89 -16.14
C ALA A 34 3.31 2.10 -15.70
N ILE A 35 3.27 0.79 -15.94
CA ILE A 35 2.19 -0.10 -15.49
C ILE A 35 2.03 -0.05 -13.97
N VAL A 36 3.13 -0.27 -13.24
CA VAL A 36 3.08 -0.32 -11.78
C VAL A 36 2.75 1.05 -11.19
N SER A 37 3.32 2.14 -11.75
CA SER A 37 3.03 3.51 -11.30
C SER A 37 1.57 3.87 -11.46
N GLN A 38 0.96 3.55 -12.60
CA GLN A 38 -0.45 3.87 -12.87
C GLN A 38 -1.41 3.04 -12.02
N SER A 39 -1.02 1.82 -11.62
CA SER A 39 -1.87 0.98 -10.78
C SER A 39 -1.64 1.20 -9.29
N LEU A 40 -0.39 1.26 -8.82
CA LEU A 40 -0.06 1.28 -7.39
C LEU A 40 0.56 2.60 -6.89
N GLY A 41 0.59 3.62 -7.74
CA GLY A 41 1.13 4.94 -7.43
C GLY A 41 2.61 5.10 -7.75
N LEU A 42 3.05 6.38 -7.80
CA LEU A 42 4.40 6.74 -8.21
C LEU A 42 5.47 6.25 -7.23
N GLU A 43 5.17 6.15 -5.96
CA GLU A 43 6.13 5.69 -4.93
C GLU A 43 6.45 4.20 -5.12
N VAL A 44 5.44 3.37 -5.36
CA VAL A 44 5.63 1.94 -5.64
C VAL A 44 6.28 1.76 -7.01
N GLY A 45 5.78 2.46 -8.04
CA GLY A 45 6.36 2.42 -9.37
C GLY A 45 7.82 2.87 -9.40
N GLY A 46 8.15 3.96 -8.72
CA GLY A 46 9.52 4.50 -8.63
C GLY A 46 10.48 3.57 -7.89
N SER A 47 10.02 2.98 -6.78
CA SER A 47 10.84 2.02 -6.02
C SER A 47 11.25 0.80 -6.82
N LEU A 48 10.46 0.42 -7.82
CA LEU A 48 10.76 -0.65 -8.78
C LEU A 48 11.47 -0.12 -10.03
N GLY A 49 11.13 1.09 -10.47
CA GLY A 49 11.67 1.72 -11.67
C GLY A 49 13.17 1.92 -11.60
N ILE A 50 13.69 2.34 -10.44
CA ILE A 50 15.14 2.56 -10.24
C ILE A 50 15.94 1.25 -10.37
N PRO A 51 15.65 0.17 -9.60
CA PRO A 51 16.31 -1.12 -9.77
C PRO A 51 16.11 -1.69 -11.17
N ARG A 52 14.93 -1.52 -11.76
CA ARG A 52 14.64 -1.97 -13.12
C ARG A 52 15.49 -1.25 -14.15
N TYR A 53 15.65 0.06 -14.04
CA TYR A 53 16.53 0.84 -14.89
C TYR A 53 17.98 0.37 -14.79
N ILE A 54 18.49 0.22 -13.56
CA ILE A 54 19.85 -0.26 -13.31
C ILE A 54 20.07 -1.65 -13.93
N SER A 55 19.15 -2.60 -13.69
CA SER A 55 19.28 -3.94 -14.26
C SER A 55 19.23 -3.95 -15.78
N GLN A 56 18.41 -3.08 -16.39
CA GLN A 56 18.35 -2.97 -17.85
C GLN A 56 19.64 -2.36 -18.41
N ALA A 57 20.25 -1.42 -17.72
CA ALA A 57 21.55 -0.84 -18.09
C ALA A 57 22.69 -1.86 -17.92
N LEU A 58 22.70 -2.62 -16.83
CA LEU A 58 23.65 -3.71 -16.60
C LEU A 58 23.51 -4.82 -17.64
N ALA A 59 22.29 -5.10 -18.11
CA ALA A 59 22.05 -6.09 -19.15
C ALA A 59 22.75 -5.71 -20.49
N ILE A 60 22.92 -4.41 -20.78
CA ILE A 60 23.69 -3.97 -21.96
C ILE A 60 25.13 -4.43 -21.85
N THR A 61 25.76 -4.25 -20.69
CA THR A 61 27.13 -4.72 -20.41
C THR A 61 27.23 -6.24 -20.55
N LEU A 62 26.23 -6.98 -20.02
CA LEU A 62 26.16 -8.43 -20.15
C LEU A 62 26.17 -8.88 -21.64
N TYR A 63 25.37 -8.23 -22.49
CA TYR A 63 25.29 -8.54 -23.90
C TYR A 63 26.55 -8.14 -24.65
N ILE A 64 27.23 -7.06 -24.29
CA ILE A 64 28.53 -6.67 -24.85
C ILE A 64 29.61 -7.72 -24.51
N PHE A 65 29.60 -8.21 -23.26
CA PHE A 65 30.50 -9.30 -22.89
C PHE A 65 30.19 -10.61 -23.62
N GLY A 66 28.91 -10.92 -23.84
CA GLY A 66 28.53 -12.06 -24.68
C GLY A 66 28.98 -11.91 -26.11
N PHE A 67 28.94 -10.70 -26.68
CA PHE A 67 29.51 -10.41 -28.00
C PHE A 67 31.03 -10.62 -28.00
N ARG A 68 31.73 -10.10 -27.00
CA ARG A 68 33.18 -10.23 -26.82
C ARG A 68 33.61 -11.69 -26.76
N GLU A 69 32.96 -12.54 -25.99
CA GLU A 69 33.31 -13.96 -25.88
C GLU A 69 33.23 -14.64 -27.23
N GLY A 70 32.15 -14.43 -28.00
CA GLY A 70 32.04 -14.95 -29.35
C GLY A 70 33.10 -14.38 -30.28
N TRP A 71 33.42 -13.08 -30.17
CA TRP A 71 34.44 -12.44 -31.00
C TRP A 71 35.83 -13.00 -30.73
N LEU A 72 36.22 -13.16 -29.46
CA LEU A 72 37.53 -13.70 -29.09
C LEU A 72 37.69 -15.18 -29.43
N TRP A 73 36.58 -15.93 -29.53
CA TRP A 73 36.62 -17.28 -30.03
C TRP A 73 37.04 -17.32 -31.52
N VAL A 74 36.59 -16.36 -32.32
CA VAL A 74 37.00 -16.24 -33.74
C VAL A 74 38.36 -15.57 -33.91
N PHE A 75 38.65 -14.55 -33.10
CA PHE A 75 39.84 -13.69 -33.15
C PHE A 75 40.55 -13.64 -31.79
N PRO A 76 41.23 -14.70 -31.34
CA PRO A 76 41.81 -14.81 -30.00
C PRO A 76 42.82 -13.74 -29.62
N ASN A 77 43.48 -13.15 -30.60
CA ASN A 77 44.59 -12.19 -30.43
C ASN A 77 44.08 -10.73 -30.25
N HIS A 78 42.78 -10.47 -30.37
CA HIS A 78 42.26 -9.11 -30.19
C HIS A 78 42.15 -8.74 -28.72
N PRO A 79 42.49 -7.48 -28.34
CA PRO A 79 42.36 -7.05 -26.96
C PRO A 79 40.89 -7.00 -26.53
N ALA A 80 40.53 -7.76 -25.49
CA ALA A 80 39.14 -7.86 -24.99
C ALA A 80 38.50 -6.51 -24.73
N PHE A 81 39.22 -5.61 -24.05
CA PHE A 81 38.69 -4.25 -23.75
C PHE A 81 38.40 -3.42 -24.98
N LEU A 82 39.22 -3.56 -26.05
CA LEU A 82 39.00 -2.84 -27.29
C LEU A 82 37.72 -3.32 -27.99
N VAL A 83 37.46 -4.64 -27.97
CA VAL A 83 36.22 -5.23 -28.49
C VAL A 83 35.02 -4.72 -27.74
N ASP A 84 35.08 -4.73 -26.40
CA ASP A 84 34.01 -4.19 -25.52
C ASP A 84 33.74 -2.73 -25.85
N LEU A 85 34.78 -1.90 -25.93
CA LEU A 85 34.66 -0.46 -26.16
C LEU A 85 34.06 -0.15 -27.54
N ILE A 86 34.55 -0.82 -28.58
CA ILE A 86 34.04 -0.61 -29.96
C ILE A 86 32.56 -1.04 -30.02
N THR A 87 32.23 -2.20 -29.48
CA THR A 87 30.85 -2.69 -29.46
C THR A 87 29.92 -1.74 -28.69
N PHE A 88 30.38 -1.24 -27.53
CA PHE A 88 29.65 -0.22 -26.76
C PHE A 88 29.40 1.04 -27.58
N LEU A 89 30.44 1.61 -28.18
CA LEU A 89 30.33 2.84 -28.96
C LEU A 89 29.41 2.69 -30.17
N LEU A 90 29.42 1.51 -30.83
CA LEU A 90 28.49 1.21 -31.93
C LEU A 90 27.03 1.13 -31.41
N VAL A 91 26.78 0.36 -30.35
CA VAL A 91 25.45 0.23 -29.75
C VAL A 91 24.92 1.59 -29.27
N TRP A 92 25.75 2.31 -28.50
CA TRP A 92 25.37 3.63 -27.99
C TRP A 92 25.16 4.65 -29.10
N GLY A 93 26.06 4.69 -30.09
CA GLY A 93 25.98 5.63 -31.22
C GLY A 93 24.73 5.41 -32.08
N ILE A 94 24.37 4.16 -32.39
CA ILE A 94 23.15 3.82 -33.13
C ILE A 94 21.92 4.23 -32.34
N ALA A 95 21.86 3.85 -31.08
CA ALA A 95 20.74 4.18 -30.18
C ALA A 95 20.59 5.70 -29.98
N TYR A 96 21.70 6.43 -29.82
CA TYR A 96 21.73 7.87 -29.63
C TYR A 96 21.27 8.63 -30.88
N LYS A 97 21.56 8.08 -32.08
CA LYS A 97 21.19 8.70 -33.35
C LYS A 97 19.69 8.60 -33.60
N SER A 98 19.09 7.43 -33.42
CA SER A 98 17.65 7.21 -33.61
C SER A 98 17.20 5.83 -33.13
N ALA A 99 16.08 5.77 -32.39
CA ALA A 99 15.42 4.52 -32.04
C ALA A 99 14.85 3.80 -33.29
N ASP A 100 14.40 4.55 -34.30
CA ASP A 100 13.94 3.97 -35.58
C ASP A 100 15.06 3.23 -36.31
N LEU A 101 16.28 3.80 -36.33
CA LEU A 101 17.44 3.13 -36.88
C LEU A 101 17.79 1.85 -36.10
N ALA A 102 17.72 1.91 -34.78
CA ALA A 102 17.92 0.76 -33.93
C ALA A 102 16.93 -0.38 -34.24
N ILE A 103 15.64 -0.06 -34.39
CA ILE A 103 14.60 -1.03 -34.76
C ILE A 103 14.84 -1.62 -36.19
N LYS A 104 15.17 -0.77 -37.14
CA LYS A 104 15.47 -1.25 -38.52
C LYS A 104 16.68 -2.21 -38.58
N THR A 105 17.70 -1.93 -37.79
CA THR A 105 18.88 -2.82 -37.69
C THR A 105 18.47 -4.21 -37.16
N GLN A 106 17.50 -4.28 -36.24
CA GLN A 106 17.03 -5.57 -35.70
C GLN A 106 16.39 -6.48 -36.75
N PHE A 107 15.72 -5.93 -37.78
CA PHE A 107 15.16 -6.75 -38.85
C PHE A 107 16.27 -7.46 -39.66
N GLY A 108 17.39 -6.77 -39.95
CA GLY A 108 18.54 -7.39 -40.59
C GLY A 108 19.17 -8.51 -39.75
N ILE A 109 19.32 -8.25 -38.45
CA ILE A 109 19.84 -9.25 -37.50
C ILE A 109 18.90 -10.46 -37.40
N MET A 110 17.60 -10.25 -37.39
CA MET A 110 16.62 -11.32 -37.36
C MET A 110 16.71 -12.24 -38.58
N ALA A 111 17.00 -11.68 -39.76
CA ALA A 111 17.25 -12.47 -40.96
C ALA A 111 18.51 -13.36 -40.83
N ILE A 112 19.59 -12.84 -40.22
CA ILE A 112 20.83 -13.61 -39.96
C ILE A 112 20.54 -14.74 -38.95
N ILE A 113 19.78 -14.46 -37.87
CA ILE A 113 19.35 -15.47 -36.88
C ILE A 113 18.49 -16.56 -37.56
N ALA A 114 17.59 -16.17 -38.44
CA ALA A 114 16.81 -17.15 -39.22
C ALA A 114 17.68 -18.05 -40.11
N LEU A 115 18.71 -17.50 -40.74
CA LEU A 115 19.69 -18.27 -41.48
C LEU A 115 20.48 -19.24 -40.59
N SER A 116 20.78 -18.84 -39.34
CA SER A 116 21.44 -19.73 -38.38
C SER A 116 20.56 -20.94 -38.05
N PHE A 117 19.27 -20.72 -37.78
CA PHE A 117 18.32 -21.81 -37.52
C PHE A 117 18.10 -22.68 -38.76
N LEU A 118 18.11 -22.10 -39.96
CA LEU A 118 18.04 -22.85 -41.20
C LEU A 118 19.26 -23.78 -41.34
N SER A 119 20.48 -23.31 -41.03
CA SER A 119 21.68 -24.12 -41.04
C SER A 119 21.60 -25.33 -40.08
N ILE A 120 21.09 -25.11 -38.86
CA ILE A 120 20.84 -26.15 -37.86
C ILE A 120 19.80 -27.15 -38.40
N GLY A 121 18.70 -26.65 -38.97
CA GLY A 121 17.64 -27.47 -39.54
C GLY A 121 18.16 -28.37 -40.67
N ILE A 122 18.96 -27.83 -41.59
CA ILE A 122 19.59 -28.61 -42.67
C ILE A 122 20.51 -29.70 -42.09
N ALA A 123 21.33 -29.38 -41.07
CA ALA A 123 22.18 -30.37 -40.41
C ALA A 123 21.34 -31.50 -39.77
N ALA A 124 20.23 -31.17 -39.17
CA ALA A 124 19.31 -32.16 -38.57
C ALA A 124 18.74 -33.13 -39.62
N PHE A 125 18.38 -32.64 -40.81
CA PHE A 125 17.90 -33.48 -41.94
C PHE A 125 19.00 -34.28 -42.65
N GLN A 126 20.23 -33.79 -42.61
CA GLN A 126 21.36 -34.48 -43.23
C GLN A 126 22.04 -35.57 -42.37
N GLY A 127 21.43 -35.88 -41.21
CA GLY A 127 21.87 -36.98 -40.36
C GLY A 127 22.85 -36.60 -39.25
N SER A 128 22.92 -35.34 -38.86
CA SER A 128 23.69 -34.94 -37.67
C SER A 128 23.19 -35.57 -36.38
N MET A 129 21.95 -36.04 -36.34
CA MET A 129 21.31 -36.68 -35.20
C MET A 129 21.67 -38.18 -35.11
N GLN A 130 22.84 -38.48 -34.55
CA GLN A 130 23.42 -39.84 -34.51
C GLN A 130 23.07 -40.61 -33.22
N TYR A 131 22.69 -39.93 -32.14
CA TYR A 131 22.43 -40.54 -30.83
C TYR A 131 20.96 -40.86 -30.63
N GLU A 132 20.65 -41.99 -29.96
CA GLU A 132 19.26 -42.38 -29.65
C GLU A 132 18.66 -41.58 -28.52
N LEU A 133 17.32 -41.33 -28.58
CA LEU A 133 16.55 -40.61 -27.55
C LEU A 133 16.52 -41.30 -26.21
N SER A 134 16.72 -42.64 -26.19
CA SER A 134 16.76 -43.41 -24.92
C SER A 134 17.89 -43.00 -24.00
N ALA A 135 18.91 -42.31 -24.50
CA ALA A 135 20.01 -41.74 -23.72
C ALA A 135 19.65 -40.39 -23.05
N VAL A 136 18.51 -39.80 -23.39
CA VAL A 136 18.12 -38.46 -22.92
C VAL A 136 17.04 -38.55 -21.82
N GLY A 137 17.43 -38.45 -20.58
CA GLY A 137 16.50 -38.37 -19.45
C GLY A 137 15.67 -37.08 -19.44
N LEU A 138 14.37 -37.18 -19.20
CA LEU A 138 13.49 -35.96 -19.05
C LEU A 138 13.91 -35.09 -17.87
N TRP A 139 14.34 -35.71 -16.77
CA TRP A 139 14.77 -35.04 -15.54
C TRP A 139 16.21 -34.51 -15.66
N GLY A 140 17.03 -35.14 -16.47
CA GLY A 140 18.44 -34.84 -16.57
C GLY A 140 19.28 -35.46 -15.44
N ASN A 141 20.47 -35.88 -15.76
CA ASN A 141 21.50 -36.26 -14.79
C ASN A 141 22.72 -35.37 -15.11
N PHE A 142 23.26 -34.73 -14.08
CA PHE A 142 24.34 -33.76 -14.22
C PHE A 142 25.58 -34.24 -13.44
N PRO A 143 26.13 -35.43 -13.78
CA PRO A 143 27.30 -35.98 -13.12
C PRO A 143 28.53 -35.10 -13.37
N GLY A 144 29.45 -35.10 -12.44
CA GLY A 144 30.75 -34.48 -12.63
C GLY A 144 31.58 -35.19 -13.72
N SER A 145 32.39 -34.39 -14.41
CA SER A 145 33.42 -34.88 -15.36
C SER A 145 34.78 -34.35 -14.92
N PRO A 146 35.58 -35.12 -14.18
CA PRO A 146 36.91 -34.68 -13.72
C PRO A 146 37.85 -34.30 -14.87
N GLU A 147 37.71 -34.95 -16.00
CA GLU A 147 38.50 -34.70 -17.20
C GLU A 147 38.29 -33.30 -17.81
N ASN A 148 37.07 -32.74 -17.59
CA ASN A 148 36.67 -31.43 -18.07
C ASN A 148 36.57 -30.36 -16.94
N ASN A 149 37.12 -30.63 -15.75
CA ASN A 149 36.99 -29.77 -14.57
C ASN A 149 35.54 -29.46 -14.18
N PHE A 150 34.59 -30.33 -14.53
CA PHE A 150 33.19 -30.17 -14.20
C PHE A 150 32.84 -30.98 -12.93
N SER A 151 32.55 -30.31 -11.83
CA SER A 151 32.26 -30.99 -10.54
C SER A 151 30.87 -31.62 -10.45
N GLY A 152 30.07 -31.50 -11.49
CA GLY A 152 28.65 -31.85 -11.46
C GLY A 152 27.78 -30.76 -10.86
N THR A 153 26.46 -30.88 -11.04
CA THR A 153 25.50 -29.92 -10.52
C THR A 153 24.11 -30.56 -10.34
N ASP A 154 23.22 -29.86 -9.69
CA ASP A 154 21.83 -30.30 -9.50
C ASP A 154 20.87 -29.64 -10.51
N PHE A 155 19.65 -30.18 -10.57
CA PHE A 155 18.57 -29.69 -11.42
C PHE A 155 18.27 -28.19 -11.22
N TRP A 156 18.26 -27.75 -9.97
CA TRP A 156 17.86 -26.38 -9.65
C TRP A 156 18.95 -25.36 -10.00
N THR A 157 20.18 -25.73 -9.85
CA THR A 157 21.32 -24.89 -10.31
C THR A 157 21.29 -24.72 -11.81
N VAL A 158 21.06 -25.80 -12.60
CA VAL A 158 20.91 -25.70 -14.06
C VAL A 158 19.68 -24.87 -14.44
N PHE A 159 18.58 -25.05 -13.72
CA PHE A 159 17.37 -24.23 -13.89
C PHE A 159 17.67 -22.73 -13.65
N ALA A 160 18.38 -22.39 -12.58
CA ALA A 160 18.75 -21.02 -12.23
C ALA A 160 19.64 -20.37 -13.31
N VAL A 161 20.60 -21.12 -13.88
CA VAL A 161 21.47 -20.65 -14.97
C VAL A 161 20.69 -20.50 -16.28
N PHE A 162 19.73 -21.39 -16.54
CA PHE A 162 18.92 -21.32 -17.78
C PHE A 162 17.84 -20.24 -17.73
N PHE A 163 17.26 -19.96 -16.56
CA PHE A 163 16.08 -19.09 -16.43
C PHE A 163 16.22 -17.71 -17.11
N PRO A 164 17.36 -17.00 -17.04
CA PRO A 164 17.56 -15.74 -17.76
C PRO A 164 17.31 -15.83 -19.26
N ALA A 165 17.53 -16.99 -19.89
CA ALA A 165 17.26 -17.20 -21.31
C ALA A 165 15.75 -17.13 -21.67
N ALA A 166 14.87 -17.42 -20.72
CA ALA A 166 13.42 -17.30 -20.86
C ALA A 166 12.88 -15.91 -20.53
N THR A 167 13.73 -14.95 -20.14
CA THR A 167 13.35 -13.57 -19.76
C THR A 167 13.37 -12.62 -20.95
N GLY A 168 13.13 -11.30 -20.70
CA GLY A 168 13.21 -10.28 -21.76
C GLY A 168 11.86 -9.87 -22.35
N ILE A 169 10.74 -10.44 -21.87
CA ILE A 169 9.37 -10.17 -22.37
C ILE A 169 8.95 -8.70 -22.28
N MET A 170 9.63 -7.89 -21.47
CA MET A 170 9.32 -6.47 -21.24
C MET A 170 9.82 -5.55 -22.37
N ALA A 171 10.59 -6.03 -23.33
CA ALA A 171 11.17 -5.20 -24.38
C ALA A 171 10.11 -4.43 -25.19
N GLY A 172 9.03 -5.11 -25.59
CA GLY A 172 7.92 -4.50 -26.30
C GLY A 172 7.16 -3.46 -25.45
N ALA A 173 6.97 -3.74 -24.15
CA ALA A 173 6.32 -2.82 -23.23
C ALA A 173 7.17 -1.57 -22.96
N ASN A 174 8.51 -1.69 -22.89
CA ASN A 174 9.40 -0.55 -22.71
C ASN A 174 9.34 0.46 -23.87
N MET A 175 9.00 -0.03 -25.07
CA MET A 175 8.83 0.77 -26.29
C MET A 175 7.36 1.13 -26.58
N SER A 176 6.45 0.97 -25.63
CA SER A 176 5.01 1.18 -25.83
C SER A 176 4.65 2.57 -26.37
N GLY A 177 5.43 3.60 -26.01
CA GLY A 177 5.24 4.97 -26.51
C GLY A 177 5.48 5.15 -28.01
N ASP A 178 6.26 4.25 -28.62
CA ASP A 178 6.62 4.30 -30.05
C ASP A 178 5.70 3.43 -30.92
N LEU A 179 4.79 2.63 -30.29
CA LEU A 179 3.90 1.72 -30.99
C LEU A 179 2.62 2.43 -31.47
N LYS A 180 2.23 2.20 -32.73
CA LYS A 180 1.00 2.72 -33.31
C LYS A 180 -0.26 2.24 -32.58
N ASN A 181 -0.28 1.02 -32.11
CA ASN A 181 -1.40 0.42 -31.38
C ASN A 181 -0.90 -0.51 -30.25
N PRO A 182 -0.43 0.06 -29.11
CA PRO A 182 0.18 -0.71 -28.03
C PRO A 182 -0.74 -1.78 -27.46
N ARG A 183 -2.04 -1.49 -27.29
CA ARG A 183 -3.04 -2.41 -26.73
C ARG A 183 -3.19 -3.72 -27.49
N ARG A 184 -2.86 -3.73 -28.79
CA ARG A 184 -2.91 -4.92 -29.62
C ARG A 184 -1.54 -5.51 -29.89
N SER A 185 -0.55 -4.63 -30.16
CA SER A 185 0.79 -5.04 -30.56
C SER A 185 1.57 -5.69 -29.41
N ILE A 186 1.45 -5.17 -28.19
CA ILE A 186 2.16 -5.73 -27.03
C ILE A 186 1.69 -7.16 -26.71
N PRO A 187 0.37 -7.43 -26.51
CA PRO A 187 -0.08 -8.79 -26.21
C PRO A 187 0.28 -9.80 -27.29
N ILE A 188 -0.02 -9.47 -28.55
CA ILE A 188 0.22 -10.40 -29.68
C ILE A 188 1.72 -10.63 -29.87
N GLY A 189 2.50 -9.56 -29.93
CA GLY A 189 3.96 -9.66 -30.16
C GLY A 189 4.67 -10.39 -29.04
N THR A 190 4.36 -10.07 -27.78
CA THR A 190 4.97 -10.72 -26.61
C THR A 190 4.62 -12.20 -26.54
N MET A 191 3.34 -12.56 -26.68
CA MET A 191 2.93 -13.96 -26.61
C MET A 191 3.44 -14.78 -27.80
N ALA A 192 3.47 -14.20 -29.00
CA ALA A 192 4.07 -14.84 -30.17
C ALA A 192 5.59 -15.06 -29.99
N ALA A 193 6.31 -14.07 -29.45
CA ALA A 193 7.74 -14.21 -29.18
C ALA A 193 8.02 -15.30 -28.14
N ILE A 194 7.25 -15.34 -27.03
CA ILE A 194 7.39 -16.37 -26.00
C ILE A 194 7.11 -17.76 -26.59
N GLY A 195 6.01 -17.92 -27.33
CA GLY A 195 5.63 -19.19 -27.93
C GLY A 195 6.64 -19.68 -28.97
N LEU A 196 7.11 -18.80 -29.86
CA LEU A 196 8.13 -19.13 -30.87
C LEU A 196 9.47 -19.50 -30.20
N SER A 197 9.89 -18.72 -29.18
CA SER A 197 11.12 -19.02 -28.44
C SER A 197 11.03 -20.36 -27.72
N LEU A 198 9.93 -20.69 -27.09
CA LEU A 198 9.71 -21.98 -26.41
C LEU A 198 9.90 -23.14 -27.42
N VAL A 199 9.29 -23.06 -28.60
CA VAL A 199 9.41 -24.09 -29.65
C VAL A 199 10.87 -24.20 -30.10
N ILE A 200 11.53 -23.08 -30.34
CA ILE A 200 12.95 -23.08 -30.76
C ILE A 200 13.85 -23.71 -29.70
N TYR A 201 13.68 -23.33 -28.41
CA TYR A 201 14.49 -23.91 -27.33
C TYR A 201 14.28 -25.42 -27.15
N ILE A 202 13.04 -25.90 -27.30
CA ILE A 202 12.75 -27.35 -27.26
C ILE A 202 13.41 -28.06 -28.43
N LEU A 203 13.28 -27.51 -29.64
CA LEU A 203 13.89 -28.08 -30.85
C LEU A 203 15.42 -28.09 -30.78
N LEU A 204 16.03 -27.01 -30.29
CA LEU A 204 17.49 -26.93 -30.10
C LEU A 204 17.96 -27.93 -29.05
N ALA A 205 17.26 -28.04 -27.90
CA ALA A 205 17.60 -29.00 -26.86
C ALA A 205 17.51 -30.45 -27.40
N TYR A 206 16.46 -30.74 -28.17
CA TYR A 206 16.29 -32.04 -28.82
C TYR A 206 17.39 -32.33 -29.82
N TRP A 207 17.71 -31.37 -30.71
CA TRP A 207 18.75 -31.52 -31.72
C TRP A 207 20.14 -31.70 -31.07
N LEU A 208 20.50 -30.87 -30.08
CA LEU A 208 21.78 -30.97 -29.35
C LEU A 208 21.94 -32.33 -28.69
N ALA A 209 20.92 -32.80 -27.99
CA ALA A 209 20.92 -34.07 -27.29
C ALA A 209 21.13 -35.27 -28.25
N ARG A 210 20.79 -35.11 -29.51
CA ARG A 210 20.97 -36.13 -30.52
C ARG A 210 22.21 -35.96 -31.44
N SER A 211 22.83 -34.79 -31.39
CA SER A 211 23.95 -34.44 -32.30
C SER A 211 25.31 -34.41 -31.62
N ALA A 212 25.37 -34.35 -30.29
CA ALA A 212 26.60 -34.26 -29.52
C ALA A 212 26.60 -35.19 -28.30
N THR A 213 27.77 -35.62 -27.87
CA THR A 213 27.94 -36.40 -26.63
C THR A 213 27.84 -35.48 -25.42
N PRO A 214 27.52 -36.01 -24.20
CA PRO A 214 27.55 -35.23 -22.98
C PRO A 214 28.90 -34.53 -22.73
N ASP A 215 30.01 -35.20 -23.02
CA ASP A 215 31.35 -34.63 -22.84
C ASP A 215 31.64 -33.48 -23.82
N GLU A 216 31.21 -33.60 -25.07
CA GLU A 216 31.29 -32.51 -26.07
C GLU A 216 30.45 -31.32 -25.62
N LEU A 217 29.24 -31.52 -25.04
CA LEU A 217 28.37 -30.46 -24.59
C LEU A 217 28.94 -29.70 -23.39
N VAL A 218 29.71 -30.35 -22.53
CA VAL A 218 30.33 -29.72 -21.34
C VAL A 218 31.65 -29.03 -21.70
N SER A 219 32.45 -29.62 -22.59
CA SER A 219 33.80 -29.13 -22.93
C SER A 219 33.83 -28.06 -24.04
N ASN A 220 32.84 -28.07 -24.95
CA ASN A 220 32.79 -27.18 -26.10
C ASN A 220 31.56 -26.30 -26.12
N TYR A 221 31.68 -25.06 -25.65
CA TYR A 221 30.57 -24.07 -25.65
C TYR A 221 30.08 -23.69 -27.08
N TYR A 222 30.85 -23.97 -28.10
CA TYR A 222 30.52 -23.67 -29.51
C TYR A 222 30.15 -24.91 -30.32
N VAL A 223 29.83 -26.03 -29.69
CA VAL A 223 29.44 -27.30 -30.33
C VAL A 223 28.32 -27.10 -31.37
N VAL A 224 27.45 -26.12 -31.19
CA VAL A 224 26.39 -25.74 -32.15
C VAL A 224 26.99 -25.33 -33.51
N VAL A 225 28.14 -24.63 -33.52
CA VAL A 225 28.83 -24.21 -34.73
C VAL A 225 29.42 -25.43 -35.46
N ASP A 226 30.03 -26.34 -34.71
CA ASP A 226 30.70 -27.51 -35.26
C ASP A 226 29.74 -28.56 -35.83
N LYS A 227 28.55 -28.70 -35.20
CA LYS A 227 27.51 -29.66 -35.62
C LYS A 227 26.53 -29.10 -36.66
N ALA A 228 26.55 -27.79 -36.93
CA ALA A 228 25.68 -27.16 -37.91
C ALA A 228 26.13 -27.49 -39.35
N PHE A 229 25.22 -27.43 -40.32
CA PHE A 229 25.55 -27.62 -41.76
C PHE A 229 26.55 -26.57 -42.26
N TRP A 230 26.39 -25.33 -41.80
CA TRP A 230 27.26 -24.21 -42.15
C TRP A 230 27.47 -23.33 -40.91
N GLY A 231 28.71 -23.29 -40.38
CA GLY A 231 29.07 -22.61 -39.14
C GLY A 231 29.00 -21.07 -39.17
N PRO A 232 29.47 -20.40 -40.25
CA PRO A 232 29.51 -18.93 -40.29
C PRO A 232 28.19 -18.20 -39.98
N PRO A 233 27.01 -18.62 -40.47
CA PRO A 233 25.75 -17.99 -40.05
C PRO A 233 25.46 -18.15 -38.58
N ILE A 234 25.87 -19.24 -37.92
CA ILE A 234 25.67 -19.43 -36.48
C ILE A 234 26.46 -18.38 -35.70
N ILE A 235 27.74 -18.18 -36.08
CA ILE A 235 28.62 -17.17 -35.47
C ILE A 235 28.04 -15.76 -35.68
N ALA A 236 27.65 -15.45 -36.92
CA ALA A 236 27.00 -14.18 -37.24
C ALA A 236 25.70 -13.99 -36.49
N GLY A 237 24.92 -15.08 -36.26
CA GLY A 237 23.70 -15.09 -35.46
C GLY A 237 23.97 -14.79 -33.98
N ILE A 238 25.02 -15.35 -33.38
CA ILE A 238 25.43 -15.06 -32.00
C ILE A 238 25.80 -13.58 -31.85
N PHE A 239 26.62 -13.04 -32.76
CA PHE A 239 26.96 -11.61 -32.77
C PHE A 239 25.74 -10.73 -32.96
N GLY A 240 24.89 -11.08 -33.91
CA GLY A 240 23.65 -10.36 -34.16
C GLY A 240 22.71 -10.35 -32.95
N ALA A 241 22.50 -11.52 -32.35
CA ALA A 241 21.60 -11.66 -31.21
C ALA A 241 22.07 -10.85 -29.98
N THR A 242 23.35 -10.92 -29.62
CA THR A 242 23.93 -10.18 -28.50
C THR A 242 23.94 -8.68 -28.79
N PHE A 243 24.32 -8.26 -29.99
CA PHE A 243 24.29 -6.85 -30.40
C PHE A 243 22.87 -6.26 -30.41
N SER A 244 21.89 -6.99 -30.95
CA SER A 244 20.47 -6.61 -30.97
C SER A 244 19.92 -6.46 -29.57
N SER A 245 20.25 -7.40 -28.67
CA SER A 245 19.80 -7.35 -27.26
C SER A 245 20.40 -6.16 -26.51
N ALA A 246 21.70 -5.86 -26.74
CA ALA A 246 22.34 -4.66 -26.20
C ALA A 246 21.68 -3.39 -26.72
N LEU A 247 21.39 -3.32 -28.02
CA LEU A 247 20.76 -2.16 -28.65
C LEU A 247 19.32 -1.92 -28.13
N ALA A 248 18.51 -2.98 -28.06
CA ALA A 248 17.15 -2.91 -27.50
C ALA A 248 17.16 -2.49 -26.03
N SER A 249 18.10 -3.02 -25.24
CA SER A 249 18.27 -2.65 -23.84
C SER A 249 18.72 -1.20 -23.65
N MET A 250 19.58 -0.67 -24.55
CA MET A 250 20.01 0.73 -24.51
C MET A 250 18.84 1.68 -24.74
N VAL A 251 18.02 1.43 -25.76
CA VAL A 251 16.82 2.24 -26.03
C VAL A 251 15.81 2.10 -24.88
N GLY A 252 15.54 0.87 -24.42
CA GLY A 252 14.58 0.59 -23.37
C GLY A 252 14.94 1.23 -22.03
N SER A 253 16.22 1.16 -21.61
CA SER A 253 16.67 1.77 -20.34
C SER A 253 16.57 3.29 -20.36
N ALA A 254 16.94 3.93 -21.47
CA ALA A 254 16.78 5.39 -21.62
C ALA A 254 15.31 5.82 -21.54
N ARG A 255 14.37 5.04 -22.08
CA ARG A 255 12.92 5.30 -21.98
C ARG A 255 12.40 5.16 -20.54
N ILE A 256 12.89 4.18 -19.77
CA ILE A 256 12.54 4.03 -18.35
C ILE A 256 13.05 5.25 -17.57
N LEU A 257 14.30 5.65 -17.77
CA LEU A 257 14.90 6.79 -17.09
C LEU A 257 14.18 8.10 -17.42
N GLN A 258 13.83 8.32 -18.67
CA GLN A 258 13.06 9.47 -19.15
C GLN A 258 11.66 9.49 -18.50
N ALA A 259 10.96 8.36 -18.45
CA ALA A 259 9.64 8.27 -17.83
C ALA A 259 9.68 8.59 -16.32
N MET A 260 10.71 8.11 -15.59
CA MET A 260 10.93 8.48 -14.19
C MET A 260 11.24 9.97 -14.02
N GLY A 261 11.97 10.56 -14.97
CA GLY A 261 12.18 12.01 -15.02
C GLY A 261 10.89 12.79 -15.21
N THR A 262 10.00 12.35 -16.10
CA THR A 262 8.69 13.00 -16.33
C THR A 262 7.83 13.04 -15.06
N HIS A 263 7.93 12.00 -14.22
CA HIS A 263 7.18 11.91 -12.96
C HIS A 263 7.94 12.46 -11.73
N GLN A 264 9.01 13.18 -11.93
CA GLN A 264 9.81 13.85 -10.88
C GLN A 264 10.34 12.93 -9.76
N ILE A 265 10.60 11.66 -10.08
CA ILE A 265 11.09 10.66 -9.11
C ILE A 265 12.57 10.85 -8.80
N LEU A 266 13.36 11.37 -9.74
CA LEU A 266 14.81 11.45 -9.65
C LEU A 266 15.29 12.90 -9.49
N PRO A 267 16.47 13.12 -8.91
CA PRO A 267 17.14 14.42 -8.99
C PRO A 267 17.30 14.86 -10.45
N GLN A 268 17.22 16.15 -10.72
CA GLN A 268 17.31 16.74 -12.07
C GLN A 268 16.28 16.18 -13.07
N SER A 269 15.11 15.79 -12.59
CA SER A 269 14.01 15.21 -13.36
C SER A 269 13.66 16.01 -14.62
N GLY A 270 13.59 17.33 -14.53
CA GLY A 270 13.30 18.18 -15.69
C GLY A 270 14.30 18.07 -16.84
N TRP A 271 15.59 17.79 -16.55
CA TRP A 271 16.60 17.55 -17.56
C TRP A 271 16.49 16.13 -18.14
N LEU A 272 16.22 15.11 -17.29
CA LEU A 272 16.06 13.72 -17.71
C LEU A 272 14.80 13.50 -18.56
N ALA A 273 13.74 14.26 -18.29
CA ALA A 273 12.47 14.17 -19.02
C ALA A 273 12.54 14.72 -20.45
N GLN A 274 13.55 15.53 -20.78
CA GLN A 274 13.64 16.19 -22.06
C GLN A 274 13.81 15.20 -23.23
N VAL A 275 13.02 15.42 -24.28
CA VAL A 275 13.12 14.72 -25.56
C VAL A 275 13.45 15.73 -26.65
N ASN A 276 14.14 15.27 -27.69
CA ASN A 276 14.41 16.09 -28.87
C ASN A 276 13.15 16.22 -29.77
N SER A 277 13.24 16.95 -30.88
CA SER A 277 12.15 17.12 -31.85
C SER A 277 11.66 15.81 -32.48
N ALA A 278 12.47 14.75 -32.43
CA ALA A 278 12.13 13.39 -32.90
C ALA A 278 11.57 12.50 -31.79
N GLY A 279 11.37 13.02 -30.56
CA GLY A 279 10.88 12.26 -29.41
C GLY A 279 11.94 11.37 -28.74
N GLU A 280 13.24 11.58 -29.02
CA GLU A 280 14.33 10.76 -28.46
C GLU A 280 14.84 11.33 -27.14
N PRO A 281 15.00 10.55 -26.07
CA PRO A 281 15.44 10.98 -24.74
C PRO A 281 16.97 11.05 -24.66
N ARG A 282 17.59 12.02 -25.33
CA ARG A 282 19.06 12.12 -25.44
C ARG A 282 19.78 12.24 -24.11
N ASN A 283 19.21 12.99 -23.16
CA ASN A 283 19.82 13.18 -21.84
C ASN A 283 19.82 11.88 -21.03
N ALA A 284 18.70 11.16 -21.05
CA ALA A 284 18.60 9.86 -20.43
C ALA A 284 19.54 8.83 -21.11
N MET A 285 19.71 8.92 -22.43
CA MET A 285 20.65 8.07 -23.19
C MET A 285 22.12 8.35 -22.82
N LEU A 286 22.48 9.61 -22.56
CA LEU A 286 23.82 9.97 -22.08
C LEU A 286 24.10 9.35 -20.70
N VAL A 287 23.16 9.51 -19.76
CA VAL A 287 23.31 8.94 -18.40
C VAL A 287 23.42 7.41 -18.47
N THR A 288 22.58 6.77 -19.29
CA THR A 288 22.65 5.33 -19.51
C THR A 288 23.98 4.92 -20.12
N GLY A 289 24.48 5.65 -21.10
CA GLY A 289 25.79 5.38 -21.73
C GLY A 289 26.94 5.50 -20.72
N LEU A 290 26.93 6.51 -19.85
CA LEU A 290 27.93 6.67 -18.80
C LEU A 290 27.88 5.52 -17.79
N LEU A 291 26.68 5.10 -17.38
CA LEU A 291 26.51 3.97 -16.47
C LEU A 291 27.02 2.66 -17.08
N VAL A 292 26.68 2.39 -18.34
CA VAL A 292 27.17 1.19 -19.06
C VAL A 292 28.70 1.24 -19.20
N PHE A 293 29.26 2.38 -19.60
CA PHE A 293 30.71 2.52 -19.69
C PHE A 293 31.41 2.25 -18.35
N ALA A 294 30.87 2.76 -17.26
CA ALA A 294 31.40 2.49 -15.91
C ALA A 294 31.35 1.00 -15.56
N THR A 295 30.25 0.32 -15.94
CA THR A 295 30.08 -1.12 -15.65
C THR A 295 30.96 -2.03 -16.52
N LEU A 296 31.32 -1.61 -17.72
CA LEU A 296 32.32 -2.33 -18.58
C LEU A 296 33.70 -2.44 -17.90
N LEU A 297 34.03 -1.52 -16.99
CA LEU A 297 35.31 -1.55 -16.28
C LEU A 297 35.40 -2.69 -15.24
N PHE A 298 34.27 -3.25 -14.78
CA PHE A 298 34.26 -4.39 -13.84
C PHE A 298 34.73 -5.71 -14.47
N ARG A 299 34.61 -5.88 -15.76
CA ARG A 299 35.11 -7.03 -16.60
C ARG A 299 34.62 -8.43 -16.19
N ASP A 300 33.73 -8.54 -15.19
CA ASP A 300 33.22 -9.82 -14.67
C ASP A 300 31.75 -10.00 -15.00
N LEU A 301 31.47 -10.92 -15.91
CA LEU A 301 30.12 -11.30 -16.34
C LEU A 301 29.32 -11.97 -15.19
N ASN A 302 30.00 -12.83 -14.42
CA ASN A 302 29.34 -13.67 -13.44
C ASN A 302 28.91 -12.87 -12.18
N ALA A 303 29.60 -11.77 -11.89
CA ALA A 303 29.24 -10.88 -10.78
C ALA A 303 27.95 -10.08 -11.07
N ILE A 304 27.68 -9.76 -12.34
CA ILE A 304 26.58 -8.87 -12.75
C ILE A 304 25.29 -9.66 -13.03
N ALA A 305 25.38 -10.85 -13.59
CA ALA A 305 24.23 -11.62 -14.07
C ALA A 305 23.18 -11.96 -12.99
N PRO A 306 23.55 -12.38 -11.77
CA PRO A 306 22.55 -12.66 -10.72
C PRO A 306 21.78 -11.41 -10.29
N LEU A 307 22.44 -10.25 -10.20
CA LEU A 307 21.80 -8.99 -9.81
C LEU A 307 20.76 -8.55 -10.85
N ILE A 308 21.10 -8.66 -12.12
CA ILE A 308 20.16 -8.39 -13.23
C ILE A 308 18.95 -9.29 -13.08
N THR A 309 19.15 -10.59 -12.89
CA THR A 309 18.07 -11.58 -12.77
C THR A 309 17.14 -11.26 -11.60
N MET A 310 17.65 -10.86 -10.43
CA MET A 310 16.83 -10.51 -9.25
C MET A 310 15.88 -9.35 -9.56
N PHE A 311 16.35 -8.25 -10.12
CA PHE A 311 15.51 -7.10 -10.41
C PHE A 311 14.52 -7.35 -11.56
N PHE A 312 14.85 -8.20 -12.51
CA PHE A 312 13.88 -8.66 -13.53
C PHE A 312 12.75 -9.46 -12.88
N LEU A 313 13.08 -10.40 -11.99
CA LEU A 313 12.10 -11.24 -11.29
C LEU A 313 11.21 -10.46 -10.33
N ILE A 314 11.76 -9.47 -9.60
CA ILE A 314 10.94 -8.55 -8.79
C ILE A 314 9.93 -7.82 -9.69
N THR A 315 10.35 -7.36 -10.86
CA THR A 315 9.43 -6.71 -11.81
C THR A 315 8.34 -7.67 -12.27
N TYR A 316 8.67 -8.95 -12.54
CA TYR A 316 7.68 -9.97 -12.90
C TYR A 316 6.70 -10.24 -11.76
N ALA A 317 7.21 -10.40 -10.54
CA ALA A 317 6.37 -10.56 -9.35
C ALA A 317 5.39 -9.41 -9.20
N MET A 318 5.86 -8.16 -9.34
CA MET A 318 5.01 -6.97 -9.20
C MET A 318 3.97 -6.84 -10.30
N LEU A 319 4.27 -7.20 -11.53
CA LEU A 319 3.26 -7.22 -12.60
C LEU A 319 2.12 -8.21 -12.30
N ASN A 320 2.47 -9.38 -11.78
CA ASN A 320 1.48 -10.37 -11.37
C ASN A 320 0.66 -9.86 -10.15
N ILE A 321 1.30 -9.21 -9.17
CA ILE A 321 0.63 -8.58 -8.02
C ILE A 321 -0.35 -7.50 -8.49
N VAL A 322 0.03 -6.63 -9.42
CA VAL A 322 -0.85 -5.60 -9.97
C VAL A 322 -2.12 -6.22 -10.53
N VAL A 323 -2.00 -7.26 -11.35
CA VAL A 323 -3.18 -7.93 -11.94
C VAL A 323 -4.05 -8.58 -10.88
N LEU A 324 -3.46 -9.21 -9.86
CA LEU A 324 -4.20 -9.80 -8.75
C LEU A 324 -4.98 -8.76 -7.95
N ILE A 325 -4.36 -7.61 -7.66
CA ILE A 325 -5.01 -6.51 -6.94
C ILE A 325 -6.17 -5.94 -7.77
N GLU A 326 -5.95 -5.62 -9.04
CA GLU A 326 -6.98 -5.09 -9.94
C GLU A 326 -8.18 -6.06 -10.06
N GLN A 327 -7.92 -7.36 -10.13
CA GLN A 327 -8.98 -8.38 -10.17
C GLN A 327 -9.70 -8.53 -8.83
N ALA A 328 -8.98 -8.49 -7.71
CA ALA A 328 -9.55 -8.65 -6.37
C ALA A 328 -10.44 -7.47 -5.99
N LEU A 329 -10.09 -6.26 -6.40
CA LEU A 329 -10.89 -5.06 -6.16
C LEU A 329 -12.16 -5.00 -7.00
N GLY A 330 -12.23 -5.73 -8.12
CA GLY A 330 -13.39 -5.75 -8.99
C GLY A 330 -13.78 -4.37 -9.53
N LEU A 331 -12.83 -3.46 -9.67
CA LEU A 331 -13.07 -2.08 -10.08
C LEU A 331 -13.69 -2.02 -11.48
N VAL A 332 -14.69 -1.16 -11.65
CA VAL A 332 -15.33 -0.93 -12.97
C VAL A 332 -14.34 -0.39 -13.99
N SER A 333 -13.26 0.26 -13.55
CA SER A 333 -12.16 0.74 -14.39
C SER A 333 -11.28 -0.38 -14.96
N PHE A 334 -11.22 -1.55 -14.31
CA PHE A 334 -10.46 -2.70 -14.81
C PHE A 334 -11.26 -3.48 -15.86
N ARG A 335 -11.08 -3.10 -17.13
CA ARG A 335 -11.76 -3.66 -18.29
C ARG A 335 -10.78 -4.09 -19.38
N PRO A 336 -9.89 -5.07 -19.10
CA PRO A 336 -8.96 -5.56 -20.11
C PRO A 336 -9.70 -6.22 -21.26
N LEU A 337 -9.13 -6.19 -22.48
CA LEU A 337 -9.72 -6.85 -23.66
C LEU A 337 -9.83 -8.37 -23.48
N PHE A 338 -8.96 -8.97 -22.69
CA PHE A 338 -9.11 -10.35 -22.23
C PHE A 338 -8.73 -10.47 -20.76
N ARG A 339 -9.48 -11.27 -20.02
CA ARG A 339 -9.24 -11.54 -18.60
C ARG A 339 -8.48 -12.84 -18.45
N VAL A 340 -7.44 -12.81 -17.65
CA VAL A 340 -6.72 -14.01 -17.23
C VAL A 340 -7.33 -14.55 -15.94
N HIS A 341 -7.40 -15.88 -15.80
CA HIS A 341 -7.87 -16.46 -14.55
C HIS A 341 -6.88 -16.15 -13.40
N PRO A 342 -7.31 -15.83 -12.17
CA PRO A 342 -6.43 -15.45 -11.07
C PRO A 342 -5.31 -16.45 -10.75
N ILE A 343 -5.50 -17.72 -11.07
CA ILE A 343 -4.45 -18.75 -10.93
C ILE A 343 -3.21 -18.41 -11.76
N ILE A 344 -3.37 -17.81 -12.95
CA ILE A 344 -2.25 -17.49 -13.86
C ILE A 344 -1.30 -16.47 -13.22
N PRO A 345 -1.74 -15.26 -12.82
CA PRO A 345 -0.86 -14.33 -12.13
C PRO A 345 -0.38 -14.86 -10.76
N SER A 346 -1.14 -15.70 -10.07
CA SER A 346 -0.67 -16.35 -8.83
C SER A 346 0.50 -17.29 -9.08
N LEU A 347 0.44 -18.12 -10.12
CA LEU A 347 1.55 -18.99 -10.52
C LEU A 347 2.76 -18.18 -11.00
N GLY A 348 2.54 -17.09 -11.74
CA GLY A 348 3.61 -16.18 -12.15
C GLY A 348 4.30 -15.51 -10.97
N LEU A 349 3.55 -15.07 -9.95
CA LEU A 349 4.07 -14.48 -8.72
C LEU A 349 4.89 -15.49 -7.89
N ILE A 350 4.27 -16.64 -7.58
CA ILE A 350 4.92 -17.70 -6.79
C ILE A 350 6.17 -18.20 -7.51
N GLY A 351 6.08 -18.43 -8.83
CA GLY A 351 7.20 -18.87 -9.65
C GLY A 351 8.34 -17.86 -9.66
N SER A 352 8.05 -16.56 -9.78
CA SER A 352 9.08 -15.52 -9.75
C SER A 352 9.81 -15.47 -8.41
N ILE A 353 9.09 -15.53 -7.29
CA ILE A 353 9.67 -15.56 -5.94
C ILE A 353 10.50 -16.85 -5.75
N PHE A 354 9.98 -17.98 -6.19
CA PHE A 354 10.65 -19.27 -6.09
C PHE A 354 12.00 -19.25 -6.83
N VAL A 355 12.03 -18.74 -8.07
CA VAL A 355 13.28 -18.60 -8.84
C VAL A 355 14.27 -17.67 -8.14
N MET A 356 13.81 -16.54 -7.60
CA MET A 356 14.68 -15.62 -6.86
C MET A 356 15.40 -16.33 -5.71
N ILE A 357 14.66 -17.13 -4.93
CA ILE A 357 15.21 -17.87 -3.79
C ILE A 357 16.20 -18.94 -4.25
N ILE A 358 15.90 -19.66 -5.32
CA ILE A 358 16.78 -20.71 -5.86
C ILE A 358 18.07 -20.12 -6.44
N VAL A 359 17.98 -19.03 -7.19
CA VAL A 359 19.17 -18.40 -7.82
C VAL A 359 20.13 -17.89 -6.75
N ASN A 360 19.64 -17.09 -5.80
CA ASN A 360 20.45 -16.61 -4.68
C ASN A 360 19.58 -16.02 -3.58
N PRO A 361 19.38 -16.71 -2.43
CA PRO A 361 18.53 -16.22 -1.34
C PRO A 361 19.02 -14.90 -0.73
N LEU A 362 20.33 -14.72 -0.58
CA LEU A 362 20.91 -13.52 0.00
C LEU A 362 20.67 -12.29 -0.90
N LEU A 363 20.95 -12.42 -2.20
CA LEU A 363 20.69 -11.36 -3.17
C LEU A 363 19.20 -11.06 -3.30
N THR A 364 18.32 -12.04 -3.11
CA THR A 364 16.87 -11.85 -3.05
C THR A 364 16.49 -10.90 -1.92
N LEU A 365 16.97 -11.16 -0.69
CA LEU A 365 16.72 -10.30 0.47
C LEU A 365 17.28 -8.89 0.27
N ILE A 366 18.51 -8.78 -0.24
CA ILE A 366 19.12 -7.48 -0.55
C ILE A 366 18.30 -6.72 -1.57
N SER A 367 17.87 -7.38 -2.65
CA SER A 367 17.10 -6.73 -3.72
C SER A 367 15.72 -6.27 -3.25
N ILE A 368 15.03 -7.05 -2.43
CA ILE A 368 13.79 -6.65 -1.78
C ILE A 368 14.04 -5.47 -0.83
N GLY A 369 15.10 -5.54 -0.02
CA GLY A 369 15.53 -4.46 0.87
C GLY A 369 15.77 -3.14 0.13
N VAL A 370 16.44 -3.19 -1.02
CA VAL A 370 16.65 -2.03 -1.89
C VAL A 370 15.33 -1.42 -2.34
N VAL A 371 14.37 -2.23 -2.80
CA VAL A 371 13.04 -1.75 -3.21
C VAL A 371 12.31 -1.10 -2.04
N VAL A 372 12.33 -1.72 -0.85
CA VAL A 372 11.68 -1.17 0.36
C VAL A 372 12.31 0.16 0.79
N VAL A 373 13.64 0.27 0.73
CA VAL A 373 14.35 1.53 1.04
C VAL A 373 13.95 2.63 0.07
N PHE A 374 13.97 2.36 -1.24
CA PHE A 374 13.52 3.34 -2.23
C PHE A 374 12.07 3.73 -2.04
N TYR A 375 11.18 2.79 -1.74
CA TYR A 375 9.79 3.09 -1.40
C TYR A 375 9.70 4.04 -0.19
N GLY A 376 10.42 3.77 0.89
CA GLY A 376 10.45 4.61 2.08
C GLY A 376 10.97 6.03 1.82
N VAL A 377 11.95 6.18 0.93
CA VAL A 377 12.46 7.48 0.50
C VAL A 377 11.42 8.23 -0.33
N LEU A 378 10.82 7.58 -1.33
CA LEU A 378 9.84 8.20 -2.22
C LEU A 378 8.52 8.54 -1.51
N ALA A 379 8.07 7.71 -0.59
CA ALA A 379 6.88 7.95 0.23
C ALA A 379 6.97 9.23 1.07
N ARG A 380 8.19 9.72 1.38
CA ARG A 380 8.41 10.99 2.07
C ARG A 380 8.38 12.22 1.16
N GLN A 381 8.44 12.03 -0.16
CA GLN A 381 8.57 13.14 -1.12
C GLN A 381 7.23 13.73 -1.58
N HIS A 382 6.08 13.13 -1.19
CA HIS A 382 4.74 13.58 -1.60
C HIS A 382 4.65 13.83 -3.11
N LEU A 383 4.81 12.77 -3.89
CA LEU A 383 4.82 12.85 -5.35
C LEU A 383 3.41 13.10 -5.89
N ASP A 384 3.25 14.13 -6.72
CA ASP A 384 1.98 14.43 -7.39
C ASP A 384 1.83 13.55 -8.64
N ALA A 385 0.92 12.59 -8.57
CA ALA A 385 0.60 11.72 -9.70
C ALA A 385 -0.40 12.42 -10.63
N PRO A 386 -0.14 12.44 -11.96
CA PRO A 386 -1.11 12.98 -12.94
C PRO A 386 -2.28 12.02 -13.24
N PHE A 387 -2.41 10.93 -12.47
CA PHE A 387 -3.42 9.89 -12.62
C PHE A 387 -3.87 9.40 -11.24
N GLU A 388 -5.12 8.93 -11.16
CA GLU A 388 -5.65 8.25 -9.98
C GLU A 388 -5.11 6.82 -9.92
N ASP A 389 -4.62 6.41 -8.75
CA ASP A 389 -4.14 5.06 -8.50
C ASP A 389 -5.19 4.20 -7.78
N VAL A 390 -4.96 2.89 -7.76
CA VAL A 390 -5.87 1.90 -7.18
C VAL A 390 -5.74 1.83 -5.64
N ARG A 391 -4.77 2.52 -5.02
CA ARG A 391 -4.55 2.47 -3.57
C ARG A 391 -5.76 2.95 -2.78
N SER A 392 -6.41 4.04 -3.23
CA SER A 392 -7.65 4.52 -2.62
C SER A 392 -8.76 3.47 -2.67
N GLY A 393 -8.91 2.78 -3.81
CA GLY A 393 -9.85 1.68 -4.00
C GLY A 393 -9.55 0.48 -3.10
N LEU A 394 -8.28 0.19 -2.82
CA LEU A 394 -7.86 -0.90 -1.92
C LEU A 394 -8.28 -0.62 -0.47
N PHE A 395 -8.09 0.61 0.00
CA PHE A 395 -8.57 1.03 1.33
C PHE A 395 -10.10 1.02 1.41
N VAL A 396 -10.79 1.46 0.35
CA VAL A 396 -12.26 1.42 0.27
C VAL A 396 -12.75 -0.03 0.30
N ALA A 397 -12.19 -0.93 -0.50
CA ALA A 397 -12.56 -2.34 -0.51
C ALA A 397 -12.29 -3.03 0.84
N PHE A 398 -11.17 -2.69 1.51
CA PHE A 398 -10.88 -3.17 2.85
C PHE A 398 -11.89 -2.62 3.88
N ALA A 399 -12.25 -1.35 3.77
CA ALA A 399 -13.28 -0.74 4.62
C ALA A 399 -14.66 -1.38 4.39
N GLU A 400 -15.04 -1.65 3.15
CA GLU A 400 -16.28 -2.38 2.81
C GLU A 400 -16.27 -3.80 3.36
N TRP A 401 -15.18 -4.53 3.20
CA TRP A 401 -15.02 -5.87 3.77
C TRP A 401 -15.13 -5.85 5.30
N ALA A 402 -14.45 -4.90 5.94
CA ALA A 402 -14.51 -4.72 7.39
C ALA A 402 -15.92 -4.33 7.85
N ALA A 403 -16.59 -3.41 7.12
CA ALA A 403 -17.95 -3.00 7.40
C ALA A 403 -18.92 -4.19 7.32
N LYS A 404 -18.82 -5.00 6.25
CA LYS A 404 -19.62 -6.21 6.09
C LYS A 404 -19.39 -7.19 7.25
N ARG A 405 -18.15 -7.39 7.66
CA ARG A 405 -17.83 -8.25 8.81
C ARG A 405 -18.41 -7.74 10.12
N VAL A 406 -18.34 -6.43 10.35
CA VAL A 406 -18.89 -5.80 11.55
C VAL A 406 -20.42 -5.95 11.61
N THR A 407 -21.13 -5.83 10.48
CA THR A 407 -22.59 -6.02 10.44
C THR A 407 -23.02 -7.48 10.66
N GLU A 408 -22.16 -8.45 10.40
CA GLU A 408 -22.40 -9.88 10.66
C GLU A 408 -22.10 -10.27 12.12
N MET A 409 -21.45 -9.39 12.91
CA MET A 409 -21.12 -9.66 14.33
C MET A 409 -22.29 -9.32 15.24
N PRO A 410 -22.43 -9.99 16.40
CA PRO A 410 -23.44 -9.62 17.40
C PRO A 410 -23.27 -8.16 17.85
N THR A 411 -24.38 -7.46 17.97
CA THR A 411 -24.43 -6.00 18.22
C THR A 411 -23.94 -5.57 19.61
N MET A 412 -23.76 -6.48 20.56
CA MET A 412 -23.29 -6.17 21.92
C MET A 412 -21.77 -6.33 22.03
N GLN A 413 -21.05 -5.24 21.86
CA GLN A 413 -19.60 -5.19 22.13
C GLN A 413 -19.32 -4.18 23.26
N GLU A 414 -19.84 -4.42 24.46
CA GLU A 414 -19.57 -3.59 25.67
C GLU A 414 -18.06 -3.40 25.88
N ARG A 415 -17.25 -4.45 25.66
CA ARG A 415 -15.78 -4.40 25.77
C ARG A 415 -15.08 -3.57 24.68
N ALA A 416 -15.74 -3.31 23.56
CA ALA A 416 -15.21 -2.53 22.46
C ALA A 416 -15.76 -1.09 22.42
N TRP A 417 -16.43 -0.66 23.48
CA TRP A 417 -17.00 0.68 23.57
C TRP A 417 -15.94 1.77 23.38
N LYS A 418 -16.30 2.77 22.61
CA LYS A 418 -15.50 3.96 22.33
C LYS A 418 -16.41 5.15 22.07
N PRO A 419 -16.02 6.36 22.48
CA PRO A 419 -16.84 7.54 22.29
C PRO A 419 -16.87 7.96 20.81
N ASN A 420 -18.03 7.80 20.18
CA ASN A 420 -18.31 8.33 18.85
C ASN A 420 -19.30 9.50 19.01
N LEU A 421 -18.79 10.71 18.95
CA LEU A 421 -19.57 11.90 19.25
C LEU A 421 -20.32 12.41 18.02
N LEU A 422 -21.58 12.77 18.19
CA LEU A 422 -22.32 13.66 17.32
C LEU A 422 -22.36 15.05 17.96
N ILE A 423 -21.89 16.06 17.24
CA ILE A 423 -21.80 17.45 17.75
C ILE A 423 -22.52 18.36 16.77
N PRO A 424 -23.72 18.87 17.13
CA PRO A 424 -24.40 19.91 16.38
C PRO A 424 -23.63 21.25 16.50
N VAL A 425 -23.44 21.91 15.35
CA VAL A 425 -22.64 23.13 15.25
C VAL A 425 -23.39 24.18 14.44
N GLU A 426 -23.87 25.23 15.09
CA GLU A 426 -24.42 26.44 14.45
C GLU A 426 -23.30 27.44 14.20
N ASP A 427 -22.40 27.60 15.18
CA ASP A 427 -21.24 28.47 15.11
C ASP A 427 -19.94 27.72 15.48
N PRO A 428 -19.05 27.46 14.50
CA PRO A 428 -17.80 26.77 14.74
C PRO A 428 -16.86 27.48 15.74
N TYR A 429 -16.99 28.79 15.92
CA TYR A 429 -16.15 29.52 16.87
C TYR A 429 -16.50 29.17 18.32
N ARG A 430 -17.74 28.84 18.63
CA ARG A 430 -18.15 28.38 19.96
C ARG A 430 -17.55 27.02 20.33
N LEU A 431 -17.23 26.19 19.33
CA LEU A 431 -16.61 24.88 19.56
C LEU A 431 -15.14 24.98 19.97
N ARG A 432 -14.45 26.10 19.66
CA ARG A 432 -13.03 26.28 19.99
C ARG A 432 -12.76 26.14 21.50
N GLY A 433 -13.66 26.58 22.35
CA GLY A 433 -13.54 26.46 23.81
C GLY A 433 -13.61 25.03 24.33
N SER A 434 -14.31 24.14 23.61
CA SER A 434 -14.44 22.71 23.94
C SER A 434 -13.59 21.78 23.09
N PHE A 435 -12.82 22.30 22.12
CA PHE A 435 -12.03 21.50 21.19
C PHE A 435 -11.09 20.52 21.90
N GLU A 436 -10.32 21.00 22.85
CA GLU A 436 -9.37 20.15 23.58
C GLU A 436 -10.08 19.13 24.49
N PHE A 437 -11.25 19.48 25.04
CA PHE A 437 -12.10 18.55 25.78
C PHE A 437 -12.54 17.40 24.86
N ILE A 438 -13.11 17.72 23.69
CA ILE A 438 -13.61 16.76 22.72
C ILE A 438 -12.45 15.88 22.21
N GLN A 439 -11.29 16.49 21.90
CA GLN A 439 -10.11 15.77 21.45
C GLN A 439 -9.64 14.75 22.50
N ASN A 440 -9.50 15.15 23.77
CA ASN A 440 -9.06 14.24 24.83
C ASN A 440 -10.10 13.17 25.16
N LEU A 441 -11.38 13.46 25.01
CA LEU A 441 -12.44 12.47 25.19
C LEU A 441 -12.38 11.39 24.10
N THR A 442 -12.13 11.77 22.83
CA THR A 442 -12.16 10.85 21.68
C THR A 442 -10.81 10.19 21.39
N TYR A 443 -9.70 10.75 21.78
CA TYR A 443 -8.37 10.17 21.57
C TYR A 443 -8.16 8.89 22.43
N PRO A 444 -7.49 7.85 21.93
CA PRO A 444 -6.94 7.65 20.57
C PRO A 444 -7.91 6.96 19.60
N LYS A 445 -9.04 6.43 20.04
CA LYS A 445 -9.88 5.50 19.27
C LYS A 445 -11.33 5.94 19.05
N GLY A 446 -11.73 7.10 19.51
CA GLY A 446 -13.07 7.66 19.28
C GLY A 446 -13.19 8.35 17.91
N SER A 447 -14.39 8.83 17.61
CA SER A 447 -14.67 9.63 16.41
C SER A 447 -15.53 10.86 16.71
N VAL A 448 -15.42 11.86 15.84
CA VAL A 448 -16.20 13.10 15.92
C VAL A 448 -16.96 13.29 14.60
N LYS A 449 -18.29 13.46 14.71
CA LYS A 449 -19.15 13.87 13.61
C LYS A 449 -19.73 15.24 13.91
N LEU A 450 -19.32 16.23 13.12
CA LEU A 450 -19.84 17.59 13.21
C LEU A 450 -21.08 17.70 12.32
N LEU A 451 -22.20 18.06 12.91
CA LEU A 451 -23.44 18.33 12.21
C LEU A 451 -23.62 19.85 12.11
N GLY A 452 -23.18 20.43 11.00
CA GLY A 452 -23.35 21.85 10.71
C GLY A 452 -24.82 22.18 10.45
N ILE A 453 -25.33 23.20 11.11
CA ILE A 453 -26.70 23.67 10.95
C ILE A 453 -26.64 25.13 10.54
N GLY A 454 -27.11 25.44 9.32
CA GLY A 454 -27.05 26.80 8.77
C GLY A 454 -28.14 27.08 7.76
N GLU A 455 -28.39 28.36 7.50
CA GLU A 455 -29.31 28.82 6.48
C GLU A 455 -28.67 28.66 5.07
N ALA A 456 -29.51 28.53 4.04
CA ALA A 456 -29.00 28.38 2.67
C ALA A 456 -28.41 29.69 2.16
N GLY A 457 -27.24 29.64 1.51
CA GLY A 457 -26.59 30.77 0.87
C GLY A 457 -25.09 30.89 1.16
N ALA A 458 -24.53 32.08 1.04
CA ALA A 458 -23.10 32.34 1.25
C ALA A 458 -22.60 31.97 2.66
N GLU A 459 -23.46 32.05 3.67
CA GLU A 459 -23.15 31.66 5.05
C GLU A 459 -22.89 30.16 5.17
N GLN A 460 -23.53 29.34 4.34
CA GLN A 460 -23.34 27.90 4.32
C GLN A 460 -21.96 27.49 3.77
N ASP A 461 -21.51 28.15 2.71
CA ASP A 461 -20.19 27.89 2.12
C ASP A 461 -19.10 28.23 3.14
N GLN A 462 -19.28 29.33 3.87
CA GLN A 462 -18.38 29.74 4.96
C GLN A 462 -18.42 28.75 6.12
N LEU A 463 -19.60 28.26 6.53
CA LEU A 463 -19.75 27.24 7.56
C LEU A 463 -19.05 25.95 7.16
N THR A 464 -19.20 25.52 5.92
CA THR A 464 -18.53 24.30 5.38
C THR A 464 -17.01 24.44 5.46
N GLU A 465 -16.45 25.56 5.00
CA GLU A 465 -15.01 25.82 5.06
C GLU A 465 -14.47 25.84 6.49
N GLN A 466 -15.20 26.44 7.42
CA GLN A 466 -14.83 26.48 8.82
C GLN A 466 -14.89 25.09 9.49
N LEU A 467 -15.87 24.26 9.15
CA LEU A 467 -15.98 22.89 9.61
C LEU A 467 -14.86 22.02 9.06
N ASP A 468 -14.47 22.20 7.80
CA ASP A 468 -13.32 21.52 7.20
C ASP A 468 -12.01 21.87 7.92
N GLY A 469 -11.87 23.13 8.34
CA GLY A 469 -10.76 23.55 9.20
C GLY A 469 -10.73 22.81 10.55
N LEU A 470 -11.89 22.62 11.20
CA LEU A 470 -12.01 21.85 12.45
C LEU A 470 -11.73 20.36 12.24
N ILE A 471 -12.23 19.76 11.15
CA ILE A 471 -11.95 18.37 10.79
C ILE A 471 -10.45 18.15 10.65
N ASN A 472 -9.77 19.03 9.91
CA ASN A 472 -8.33 18.94 9.70
C ASN A 472 -7.55 19.08 11.02
N ALA A 473 -8.03 19.95 11.94
CA ALA A 473 -7.46 20.10 13.27
C ALA A 473 -7.61 18.81 14.11
N PHE A 474 -8.78 18.15 14.09
CA PHE A 474 -8.99 16.87 14.78
C PHE A 474 -8.14 15.74 14.15
N ARG A 475 -8.10 15.65 12.82
CA ARG A 475 -7.28 14.66 12.10
C ARG A 475 -5.78 14.84 12.38
N GLY A 476 -5.31 16.08 12.44
CA GLY A 476 -3.93 16.40 12.84
C GLY A 476 -3.58 16.00 14.27
N ARG A 477 -4.58 15.74 15.12
CA ARG A 477 -4.46 15.21 16.49
C ARG A 477 -4.81 13.72 16.60
N ASN A 478 -4.82 12.98 15.48
CA ASN A 478 -5.14 11.55 15.40
C ASN A 478 -6.57 11.19 15.88
N VAL A 479 -7.53 12.08 15.68
CA VAL A 479 -8.95 11.84 15.91
C VAL A 479 -9.67 11.77 14.58
N PHE A 480 -10.39 10.66 14.32
CA PHE A 480 -11.21 10.56 13.11
C PHE A 480 -12.36 11.55 13.18
N ALA A 481 -12.43 12.48 12.24
CA ALA A 481 -13.47 13.50 12.18
C ALA A 481 -14.08 13.61 10.79
N SER A 482 -15.40 13.85 10.75
CA SER A 482 -16.15 14.15 9.54
C SER A 482 -17.22 15.20 9.84
N ALA A 483 -17.66 15.96 8.82
CA ALA A 483 -18.78 16.89 8.94
C ALA A 483 -19.83 16.65 7.86
N THR A 484 -21.05 17.05 8.18
CA THR A 484 -22.16 17.13 7.25
C THR A 484 -22.96 18.40 7.61
N VAL A 485 -23.37 19.17 6.61
CA VAL A 485 -24.16 20.39 6.83
C VAL A 485 -25.60 20.13 6.38
N VAL A 486 -26.54 20.39 7.30
CA VAL A 486 -27.99 20.32 7.06
C VAL A 486 -28.48 21.70 6.68
N LYS A 487 -29.27 21.77 5.62
CA LYS A 487 -29.80 23.02 5.05
C LYS A 487 -31.22 23.32 5.57
N ASN A 488 -31.48 24.56 5.89
CA ASN A 488 -32.85 25.09 6.14
C ASN A 488 -33.67 24.35 7.20
N GLY A 489 -33.05 23.83 8.27
CA GLY A 489 -33.73 23.17 9.35
C GLY A 489 -33.65 23.97 10.66
N SER A 490 -34.69 23.91 11.51
CA SER A 490 -34.54 24.34 12.89
C SER A 490 -33.48 23.49 13.59
N PHE A 491 -32.84 24.03 14.62
CA PHE A 491 -31.82 23.29 15.39
C PHE A 491 -32.34 21.92 15.85
N GLU A 492 -33.56 21.91 16.49
CA GLU A 492 -34.22 20.69 16.97
C GLU A 492 -34.35 19.65 15.84
N HIS A 493 -34.97 20.04 14.71
CA HIS A 493 -35.24 19.12 13.62
C HIS A 493 -33.95 18.59 12.97
N SER A 494 -32.96 19.46 12.81
CA SER A 494 -31.66 19.08 12.21
C SER A 494 -30.91 18.08 13.08
N VAL A 495 -30.90 18.25 14.41
CA VAL A 495 -30.26 17.35 15.36
C VAL A 495 -30.97 16.00 15.38
N ILE A 496 -32.29 15.97 15.45
CA ILE A 496 -33.11 14.75 15.45
C ILE A 496 -32.86 13.97 14.14
N SER A 497 -33.05 14.62 13.00
CA SER A 497 -32.81 13.97 11.71
C SER A 497 -31.35 13.50 11.56
N GLY A 498 -30.37 14.25 12.08
CA GLY A 498 -28.96 13.85 12.10
C GLY A 498 -28.74 12.58 12.92
N MET A 499 -29.37 12.45 14.09
CA MET A 499 -29.29 11.23 14.88
C MET A 499 -29.90 10.03 14.16
N GLU A 500 -31.09 10.18 13.57
CA GLU A 500 -31.77 9.11 12.84
C GLU A 500 -31.00 8.63 11.62
N VAL A 501 -30.54 9.54 10.76
CA VAL A 501 -29.81 9.21 9.54
C VAL A 501 -28.47 8.54 9.84
N LEU A 502 -27.78 9.00 10.88
CA LEU A 502 -26.45 8.47 11.25
C LEU A 502 -26.50 7.13 11.97
N GLN A 503 -27.69 6.58 12.29
CA GLN A 503 -27.83 5.22 12.82
C GLN A 503 -27.27 4.16 11.87
N GLY A 504 -27.36 4.39 10.54
CA GLY A 504 -26.81 3.51 9.51
C GLY A 504 -25.33 3.77 9.18
N ALA A 505 -24.67 4.74 9.81
CA ALA A 505 -23.30 5.08 9.50
C ALA A 505 -22.30 4.05 10.06
N PHE A 506 -21.19 3.81 9.35
CA PHE A 506 -20.14 2.87 9.76
C PHE A 506 -19.58 3.17 11.16
N PHE A 507 -19.30 4.44 11.47
CA PHE A 507 -19.00 4.90 12.82
C PHE A 507 -20.26 5.56 13.38
N ARG A 508 -21.24 4.73 13.78
CA ARG A 508 -22.49 5.19 14.37
C ARG A 508 -22.18 6.03 15.61
N PRO A 509 -22.74 7.25 15.74
CA PRO A 509 -22.64 8.02 16.97
C PRO A 509 -23.36 7.28 18.11
N ASN A 510 -22.68 7.20 19.25
CA ASN A 510 -23.26 6.64 20.47
C ASN A 510 -23.39 7.69 21.59
N ILE A 511 -22.89 8.89 21.34
CA ILE A 511 -22.97 10.02 22.29
C ILE A 511 -23.32 11.28 21.51
N LEU A 512 -24.36 11.98 21.98
CA LEU A 512 -24.68 13.34 21.58
C LEU A 512 -23.99 14.31 22.53
N PHE A 513 -23.13 15.17 22.02
CA PHE A 513 -22.44 16.20 22.77
C PHE A 513 -23.10 17.58 22.52
N LEU A 514 -23.60 18.20 23.57
CA LEU A 514 -24.27 19.49 23.53
C LEU A 514 -23.66 20.47 24.51
N PRO A 515 -23.49 21.75 24.17
CA PRO A 515 -23.25 22.79 25.16
C PRO A 515 -24.49 23.02 26.02
N ALA A 516 -24.34 23.53 27.24
CA ALA A 516 -25.48 23.96 28.04
C ALA A 516 -26.30 25.04 27.28
N PRO A 517 -27.64 24.97 27.31
CA PRO A 517 -28.48 25.91 26.58
C PRO A 517 -28.32 27.34 27.11
N ASP A 518 -28.26 28.29 26.19
CA ASP A 518 -28.10 29.73 26.46
C ASP A 518 -29.41 30.52 26.38
N SER A 519 -30.51 29.84 26.01
CA SER A 519 -31.83 30.45 25.86
C SER A 519 -32.97 29.48 26.20
N ALA A 520 -34.13 30.00 26.58
CA ALA A 520 -35.34 29.21 26.86
C ALA A 520 -35.82 28.43 25.61
N GLU A 521 -35.60 28.96 24.43
CA GLU A 521 -35.93 28.27 23.17
C GLU A 521 -35.08 27.00 23.00
N LYS A 522 -33.79 27.09 23.27
CA LYS A 522 -32.89 25.90 23.23
C LYS A 522 -33.21 24.92 24.34
N GLU A 523 -33.60 25.38 25.53
CA GLU A 523 -34.05 24.48 26.59
C GLU A 523 -35.25 23.63 26.15
N SER A 524 -36.22 24.26 25.48
CA SER A 524 -37.38 23.53 24.92
C SER A 524 -36.97 22.52 23.83
N ALA A 525 -36.10 22.93 22.92
CA ALA A 525 -35.59 22.05 21.84
C ALA A 525 -34.84 20.85 22.42
N TYR A 526 -34.01 21.04 23.44
CA TYR A 526 -33.27 19.97 24.09
C TYR A 526 -34.17 18.90 24.69
N GLY A 527 -35.38 19.27 25.10
CA GLY A 527 -36.38 18.34 25.64
C GLY A 527 -36.68 17.20 24.64
N LYS A 528 -37.02 17.57 23.41
CA LYS A 528 -37.34 16.60 22.36
C LYS A 528 -36.09 15.86 21.87
N ILE A 529 -34.99 16.58 21.76
CA ILE A 529 -33.70 15.97 21.36
C ILE A 529 -33.31 14.86 22.35
N PHE A 530 -33.45 15.08 23.65
CA PHE A 530 -33.11 14.09 24.67
C PHE A 530 -34.04 12.88 24.62
N GLN A 531 -35.35 13.12 24.40
CA GLN A 531 -36.30 12.03 24.22
C GLN A 531 -35.93 11.16 23.02
N THR A 532 -35.60 11.76 21.85
CA THR A 532 -35.19 11.01 20.66
C THR A 532 -33.87 10.29 20.88
N ALA A 533 -32.92 10.91 21.61
CA ALA A 533 -31.64 10.25 21.92
C ALA A 533 -31.86 8.98 22.76
N ASP A 534 -32.79 8.99 23.70
CA ASP A 534 -33.17 7.81 24.48
C ASP A 534 -33.80 6.72 23.60
N GLU A 535 -34.74 7.10 22.70
CA GLU A 535 -35.37 6.15 21.76
C GLU A 535 -34.39 5.50 20.82
N LEU A 536 -33.27 6.19 20.53
CA LEU A 536 -32.22 5.71 19.63
C LEU A 536 -31.02 5.08 20.36
N ASP A 537 -31.08 4.92 21.69
CA ASP A 537 -29.97 4.44 22.53
C ASP A 537 -28.67 5.25 22.32
N ILE A 538 -28.76 6.57 22.35
CA ILE A 538 -27.63 7.50 22.24
C ILE A 538 -27.44 8.18 23.61
N GLY A 539 -26.23 8.02 24.17
CA GLY A 539 -25.87 8.71 25.42
C GLY A 539 -25.78 10.23 25.23
N ILE A 540 -25.95 10.98 26.25
CA ILE A 540 -25.94 12.44 26.19
C ILE A 540 -24.83 13.00 27.08
N LEU A 541 -24.08 13.96 26.56
CA LEU A 541 -23.13 14.76 27.30
C LEU A 541 -23.48 16.22 27.16
N LEU A 542 -23.95 16.80 28.25
CA LEU A 542 -24.23 18.22 28.35
C LEU A 542 -23.01 18.91 28.97
N TYR A 543 -22.35 19.75 28.21
CA TYR A 543 -21.14 20.46 28.61
C TYR A 543 -21.46 21.88 29.06
N ALA A 544 -21.28 22.16 30.32
CA ALA A 544 -21.53 23.46 30.94
C ALA A 544 -20.19 24.10 31.35
N ALA A 545 -19.66 24.95 30.48
CA ALA A 545 -18.39 25.63 30.71
C ALA A 545 -18.52 26.74 31.75
N HIS A 546 -17.60 26.78 32.72
CA HIS A 546 -17.48 27.94 33.59
C HIS A 546 -16.74 29.07 32.87
N PRO A 547 -17.30 30.31 32.86
CA PRO A 547 -16.82 31.39 31.99
C PRO A 547 -15.37 31.85 32.28
N VAL A 548 -14.87 31.64 33.51
CA VAL A 548 -13.55 32.10 33.96
C VAL A 548 -12.56 30.95 34.06
N SER A 549 -12.90 29.85 34.74
CA SER A 549 -11.99 28.75 35.01
C SER A 549 -11.84 27.80 33.81
N LEU A 550 -12.81 27.77 32.89
CA LEU A 550 -12.80 26.80 31.75
C LEU A 550 -12.48 25.37 32.24
N LEU A 551 -11.43 24.75 31.69
CA LEU A 551 -10.95 23.42 32.08
C LEU A 551 -9.75 23.45 33.06
N GLY A 552 -9.49 24.58 33.70
CA GLY A 552 -8.45 24.74 34.72
C GLY A 552 -7.07 24.19 34.26
N ARG A 553 -6.40 23.47 35.17
CA ARG A 553 -5.09 22.85 34.92
C ARG A 553 -5.16 21.43 34.30
N ARG A 554 -6.37 20.87 34.21
CA ARG A 554 -6.65 19.50 33.73
C ARG A 554 -5.96 18.41 34.55
N GLN A 555 -5.86 18.60 35.85
CA GLN A 555 -5.16 17.71 36.77
C GLN A 555 -6.10 16.93 37.69
N SER A 556 -7.36 17.32 37.76
CA SER A 556 -8.32 16.72 38.71
C SER A 556 -9.72 16.61 38.14
N VAL A 557 -10.38 15.47 38.40
CA VAL A 557 -11.74 15.17 37.97
C VAL A 557 -12.53 14.60 39.13
N ASN A 558 -13.64 15.22 39.45
CA ASN A 558 -14.61 14.71 40.43
C ASN A 558 -15.78 14.03 39.70
N VAL A 559 -16.14 12.83 40.11
CA VAL A 559 -17.35 12.14 39.67
C VAL A 559 -18.31 12.04 40.82
N TRP A 560 -19.46 12.64 40.64
CA TRP A 560 -20.52 12.68 41.65
C TRP A 560 -21.47 11.51 41.50
N ILE A 561 -21.51 10.66 42.51
CA ILE A 561 -22.35 9.47 42.57
C ILE A 561 -23.53 9.76 43.45
N ARG A 562 -24.74 9.64 42.91
CA ARG A 562 -25.97 9.87 43.63
C ARG A 562 -26.11 8.90 44.80
N ASP A 563 -26.69 9.39 45.90
CA ASP A 563 -27.12 8.56 47.02
C ASP A 563 -28.01 7.40 46.58
N ARG A 564 -27.66 6.21 47.01
CA ARG A 564 -28.35 4.93 46.69
C ARG A 564 -28.99 4.31 47.92
N SER A 565 -29.21 5.13 48.96
CA SER A 565 -29.87 4.72 50.19
C SER A 565 -31.28 4.14 49.91
N PRO A 566 -31.73 3.08 50.61
CA PRO A 566 -30.95 2.26 51.55
C PRO A 566 -30.17 1.10 50.85
N ASP A 567 -30.34 0.92 49.53
CA ASP A 567 -29.86 -0.26 48.78
C ASP A 567 -28.49 0.01 48.13
N TRP A 568 -27.43 0.14 48.93
CA TRP A 568 -26.04 0.25 48.47
C TRP A 568 -25.55 -1.07 47.87
N ARG A 569 -26.27 -1.61 46.86
CA ARG A 569 -25.90 -2.84 46.16
C ARG A 569 -25.38 -2.54 44.79
N LEU A 570 -24.23 -3.11 44.48
CA LEU A 570 -23.69 -3.07 43.14
C LEU A 570 -24.32 -4.21 42.32
N SER A 571 -24.92 -3.87 41.19
CA SER A 571 -25.39 -4.81 40.17
C SER A 571 -24.60 -4.60 38.89
N TRP A 572 -24.74 -5.49 37.89
CA TRP A 572 -24.13 -5.29 36.58
C TRP A 572 -24.67 -4.05 35.84
N ASP A 573 -25.85 -3.64 36.16
CA ASP A 573 -26.44 -2.35 35.75
C ASP A 573 -26.27 -1.37 36.90
N ILE A 574 -25.30 -0.45 36.74
CA ILE A 574 -25.05 0.60 37.74
C ILE A 574 -25.93 1.84 37.48
N GLY A 575 -26.89 1.71 36.56
CA GLY A 575 -27.76 2.82 36.15
C GLY A 575 -26.92 3.93 35.49
N ASN A 576 -27.38 5.14 35.53
CA ASN A 576 -26.81 6.30 34.86
C ASN A 576 -25.37 6.71 35.35
N LEU A 577 -24.47 5.74 35.54
CA LEU A 577 -23.09 5.96 35.99
C LEU A 577 -22.05 5.44 35.02
N ASP A 578 -22.42 4.50 34.13
CA ASP A 578 -21.48 3.85 33.24
C ASP A 578 -20.74 4.86 32.36
N LEU A 579 -21.46 5.73 31.68
CA LEU A 579 -20.89 6.77 30.83
C LEU A 579 -20.04 7.76 31.65
N SER A 580 -20.49 8.16 32.82
CA SER A 580 -19.76 9.08 33.71
C SER A 580 -18.39 8.50 34.11
N ILE A 581 -18.36 7.23 34.49
CA ILE A 581 -17.13 6.53 34.89
C ILE A 581 -16.20 6.33 33.69
N LEU A 582 -16.72 5.88 32.54
CA LEU A 582 -15.92 5.67 31.33
C LEU A 582 -15.27 6.98 30.83
N ILE A 583 -15.99 8.09 30.90
CA ILE A 583 -15.47 9.42 30.54
C ILE A 583 -14.42 9.88 31.55
N ALA A 584 -14.68 9.75 32.83
CA ALA A 584 -13.72 10.11 33.88
C ALA A 584 -12.41 9.32 33.72
N TYR A 585 -12.49 8.02 33.41
CA TYR A 585 -11.33 7.18 33.11
C TYR A 585 -10.56 7.65 31.86
N LYS A 586 -11.27 8.10 30.83
CA LYS A 586 -10.63 8.68 29.63
C LYS A 586 -9.82 9.93 29.99
N PHE A 587 -10.34 10.81 30.85
CA PHE A 587 -9.60 12.00 31.30
C PHE A 587 -8.44 11.64 32.23
N LYS A 588 -8.63 10.64 33.12
CA LYS A 588 -7.52 10.11 33.90
C LYS A 588 -6.36 9.68 33.01
N LEU A 589 -6.64 8.94 31.93
CA LEU A 589 -5.61 8.47 30.99
C LEU A 589 -5.00 9.59 30.14
N ASN A 590 -5.82 10.50 29.62
CA ASN A 590 -5.36 11.47 28.61
C ASN A 590 -4.84 12.78 29.22
N TRP A 591 -5.31 13.16 30.42
CA TRP A 591 -4.79 14.31 31.18
C TRP A 591 -3.76 13.90 32.23
N GLY A 592 -3.72 12.62 32.63
CA GLY A 592 -3.00 12.19 33.83
C GLY A 592 -3.67 12.74 35.12
N ALA A 593 -5.00 12.91 35.10
CA ALA A 593 -5.71 13.58 36.17
C ALA A 593 -5.95 12.67 37.37
N ASP A 594 -5.92 13.25 38.57
CA ASP A 594 -6.37 12.61 39.79
C ASP A 594 -7.91 12.49 39.77
N LEU A 595 -8.39 11.27 39.96
CA LEU A 595 -9.81 10.97 39.93
C LEU A 595 -10.37 10.82 41.35
N ARG A 596 -11.51 11.47 41.64
CA ARG A 596 -12.22 11.34 42.89
C ARG A 596 -13.65 10.90 42.61
N LEU A 597 -14.08 9.86 43.32
CA LEU A 597 -15.47 9.43 43.37
C LEU A 597 -16.11 10.00 44.64
N ILE A 598 -17.12 10.82 44.49
CA ILE A 598 -17.75 11.55 45.60
C ILE A 598 -19.21 11.13 45.72
N THR A 599 -19.62 10.75 46.92
CA THR A 599 -21.03 10.57 47.27
C THR A 599 -21.36 11.28 48.58
N VAL A 600 -22.62 11.65 48.74
CA VAL A 600 -23.14 12.32 49.93
C VAL A 600 -24.21 11.45 50.54
N ILE A 601 -24.18 11.26 51.86
CA ILE A 601 -25.14 10.47 52.61
C ILE A 601 -25.83 11.37 53.66
N GLU A 602 -27.14 11.18 53.87
CA GLU A 602 -27.90 11.91 54.86
C GLU A 602 -27.93 11.17 56.22
N ASP A 603 -27.88 9.83 56.22
CA ASP A 603 -27.85 8.98 57.42
C ASP A 603 -26.42 8.45 57.66
N GLU A 604 -25.82 8.85 58.78
CA GLU A 604 -24.49 8.36 59.19
C GLU A 604 -24.39 6.85 59.32
N ARG A 605 -25.50 6.13 59.55
CA ARG A 605 -25.52 4.67 59.64
C ARG A 605 -25.22 3.98 58.32
N GLU A 606 -25.31 4.68 57.23
CA GLU A 606 -25.04 4.15 55.90
C GLU A 606 -23.61 4.35 55.43
N GLU A 607 -22.77 5.03 56.20
CA GLU A 607 -21.40 5.32 55.80
C GLU A 607 -20.59 4.06 55.40
N GLU A 608 -20.70 2.99 56.18
CA GLU A 608 -19.98 1.75 55.93
C GLU A 608 -20.48 1.09 54.64
N ASN A 609 -21.77 1.07 54.36
CA ASN A 609 -22.38 0.54 53.18
C ASN A 609 -21.98 1.38 51.94
N ALA A 610 -22.00 2.70 52.03
CA ALA A 610 -21.59 3.60 50.98
C ALA A 610 -20.11 3.44 50.63
N ARG A 611 -19.22 3.36 51.63
CA ARG A 611 -17.79 3.11 51.42
C ARG A 611 -17.54 1.76 50.78
N HIS A 612 -18.25 0.73 51.21
CA HIS A 612 -18.14 -0.61 50.64
C HIS A 612 -18.57 -0.61 49.17
N PHE A 613 -19.71 -0.02 48.86
CA PHE A 613 -20.19 0.14 47.49
C PHE A 613 -19.17 0.88 46.60
N MET A 614 -18.65 2.01 47.07
CA MET A 614 -17.68 2.80 46.33
C MET A 614 -16.37 2.05 46.07
N SER A 615 -15.90 1.28 47.06
CA SER A 615 -14.73 0.43 46.92
C SER A 615 -14.95 -0.69 45.90
N GLN A 616 -16.11 -1.35 45.97
CA GLN A 616 -16.48 -2.38 44.99
C GLN A 616 -16.59 -1.80 43.56
N LEU A 617 -17.20 -0.64 43.42
CA LEU A 617 -17.35 0.07 42.15
C LEU A 617 -15.98 0.39 41.57
N MET A 618 -15.07 0.92 42.38
CA MET A 618 -13.70 1.25 41.97
C MET A 618 -12.94 0.00 41.49
N ASP A 619 -13.05 -1.12 42.24
CA ASP A 619 -12.37 -2.38 41.88
C ASP A 619 -12.92 -2.97 40.58
N LEU A 620 -14.25 -3.07 40.43
CA LEU A 620 -14.88 -3.65 39.25
C LEU A 620 -14.73 -2.77 38.00
N ALA A 621 -14.81 -1.45 38.16
CA ALA A 621 -14.56 -0.49 37.09
C ALA A 621 -13.05 -0.31 36.79
N ARG A 622 -12.18 -1.00 37.54
CA ARG A 622 -10.71 -0.97 37.33
C ARG A 622 -10.13 0.46 37.33
N LEU A 623 -10.50 1.22 38.36
CA LEU A 623 -10.05 2.61 38.53
C LEU A 623 -8.91 2.68 39.58
N PRO A 624 -7.64 2.36 39.18
CA PRO A 624 -6.50 2.41 40.10
C PRO A 624 -6.26 3.87 40.55
N ASP A 625 -5.69 4.03 41.74
CA ASP A 625 -5.30 5.32 42.31
C ASP A 625 -6.43 6.35 42.25
N THR A 626 -7.65 5.95 42.71
CA THR A 626 -8.83 6.81 42.75
C THR A 626 -9.21 7.07 44.20
N GLU A 627 -9.41 8.32 44.56
CA GLU A 627 -9.82 8.72 45.89
C GLU A 627 -11.33 8.56 46.06
N VAL A 628 -11.77 7.99 47.16
CA VAL A 628 -13.19 7.82 47.48
C VAL A 628 -13.56 8.76 48.65
N ILE A 629 -14.54 9.61 48.42
CA ILE A 629 -15.05 10.55 49.43
C ILE A 629 -16.53 10.27 49.71
N VAL A 630 -16.85 9.99 50.97
CA VAL A 630 -18.22 9.85 51.47
C VAL A 630 -18.46 10.99 52.44
N ALA A 631 -19.25 11.99 52.02
CA ALA A 631 -19.56 13.17 52.83
C ALA A 631 -20.84 12.99 53.63
N LYS A 632 -20.87 13.53 54.85
CA LYS A 632 -21.98 13.43 55.80
C LYS A 632 -22.77 14.76 55.95
N GLU A 633 -22.95 15.44 54.84
CA GLU A 633 -23.62 16.74 54.81
C GLU A 633 -24.71 16.70 53.73
N GLY A 634 -25.63 17.66 53.77
CA GLY A 634 -26.57 17.77 52.66
C GLY A 634 -25.87 18.09 51.33
N PHE A 635 -26.31 17.48 50.24
CA PHE A 635 -25.67 17.64 48.92
C PHE A 635 -25.40 19.10 48.56
N ALA A 636 -26.39 20.00 48.73
CA ALA A 636 -26.25 21.42 48.41
C ALA A 636 -25.18 22.14 49.26
N GLN A 637 -24.97 21.71 50.52
CA GLN A 637 -23.93 22.28 51.36
C GLN A 637 -22.53 21.76 50.96
N TYR A 638 -22.44 20.47 50.69
CA TYR A 638 -21.14 19.84 50.40
C TYR A 638 -20.59 20.22 49.02
N VAL A 639 -21.43 20.44 48.01
CA VAL A 639 -20.95 20.81 46.66
C VAL A 639 -20.08 22.06 46.69
N ALA A 640 -20.44 23.07 47.50
CA ALA A 640 -19.69 24.32 47.62
C ALA A 640 -18.37 24.16 48.41
N SER A 641 -18.27 23.17 49.31
CA SER A 641 -17.09 22.88 50.14
C SER A 641 -16.24 21.72 49.63
N ALA A 642 -16.68 21.00 48.61
CA ALA A 642 -16.00 19.83 48.05
C ALA A 642 -14.60 20.18 47.52
N PRO A 643 -13.69 19.20 47.49
CA PRO A 643 -12.36 19.41 46.90
C PRO A 643 -12.47 19.97 45.47
N GLN A 644 -11.78 21.07 45.21
CA GLN A 644 -11.79 21.69 43.89
C GLN A 644 -11.26 20.73 42.83
N ALA A 645 -11.91 20.70 41.69
CA ALA A 645 -11.49 19.92 40.53
C ALA A 645 -11.55 20.80 39.28
N ASP A 646 -10.82 20.40 38.26
CA ASP A 646 -10.83 21.07 36.94
C ASP A 646 -12.10 20.69 36.14
N LEU A 647 -12.67 19.52 36.44
CA LEU A 647 -13.90 19.02 35.84
C LEU A 647 -14.75 18.30 36.90
N ASN A 648 -16.02 18.63 36.97
CA ASN A 648 -17.02 17.91 37.76
C ASN A 648 -17.94 17.14 36.79
N ILE A 649 -18.13 15.83 37.01
CA ILE A 649 -19.02 14.97 36.21
C ILE A 649 -20.20 14.56 37.09
N PHE A 650 -21.40 14.87 36.63
CA PHE A 650 -22.67 14.53 37.27
C PHE A 650 -23.47 13.60 36.37
N GLY A 651 -24.18 12.65 36.97
CA GLY A 651 -25.21 11.90 36.26
C GLY A 651 -26.44 12.79 35.99
N GLN A 652 -26.97 12.75 34.78
CA GLN A 652 -28.18 13.49 34.42
C GLN A 652 -29.39 12.59 34.52
N THR A 653 -30.46 13.10 35.22
CA THR A 653 -31.74 12.40 35.33
C THR A 653 -32.56 12.55 34.03
N SER A 654 -33.60 11.71 33.90
CA SER A 654 -34.57 11.81 32.81
C SER A 654 -35.36 13.13 32.79
N ARG A 655 -35.47 13.78 33.93
CA ARG A 655 -36.13 15.08 34.08
C ARG A 655 -35.07 16.18 33.91
N GLN A 656 -35.22 17.00 32.87
CA GLN A 656 -34.30 18.08 32.59
C GLN A 656 -34.47 19.20 33.60
N ASP A 657 -33.40 19.55 34.29
CA ASP A 657 -33.34 20.67 35.23
C ASP A 657 -32.10 21.53 34.86
N PHE A 658 -32.30 22.48 33.94
CA PHE A 658 -31.21 23.37 33.51
C PHE A 658 -30.86 24.40 34.60
N ASP A 659 -31.75 24.66 35.56
CA ASP A 659 -31.44 25.48 36.75
C ASP A 659 -30.44 24.74 37.64
N PHE A 660 -30.57 23.42 37.76
CA PHE A 660 -29.60 22.61 38.46
C PHE A 660 -28.22 22.64 37.72
N VAL A 661 -28.23 22.57 36.39
CA VAL A 661 -27.00 22.67 35.60
C VAL A 661 -26.27 23.99 35.86
N ARG A 662 -26.97 25.11 35.80
CA ARG A 662 -26.41 26.45 36.06
C ARG A 662 -25.88 26.55 37.49
N ARG A 663 -26.66 26.12 38.45
CA ARG A 663 -26.31 26.16 39.89
C ARG A 663 -25.05 25.35 40.18
N MET A 664 -24.88 24.14 39.58
CA MET A 664 -23.68 23.33 39.80
C MET A 664 -22.42 24.02 39.27
N VAL A 665 -22.48 24.69 38.13
CA VAL A 665 -21.34 25.46 37.59
C VAL A 665 -21.00 26.64 38.55
N ASP A 666 -21.99 27.34 39.06
CA ASP A 666 -21.79 28.49 39.96
C ASP A 666 -21.24 28.07 41.32
N GLU A 667 -21.75 26.97 41.90
CA GLU A 667 -21.33 26.48 43.23
C GLU A 667 -19.95 25.84 43.20
N THR A 668 -19.65 25.01 42.18
CA THR A 668 -18.33 24.38 42.03
C THR A 668 -17.28 25.32 41.50
N LYS A 669 -17.66 26.44 40.86
CA LYS A 669 -16.80 27.43 40.19
C LYS A 669 -15.92 26.81 39.10
N THR A 670 -16.34 25.71 38.52
CA THR A 670 -15.60 24.94 37.49
C THR A 670 -16.54 24.46 36.39
N THR A 671 -15.95 24.00 35.29
CA THR A 671 -16.71 23.38 34.22
C THR A 671 -17.35 22.08 34.71
N CYS A 672 -18.62 21.89 34.37
CA CYS A 672 -19.40 20.72 34.73
C CYS A 672 -19.82 19.96 33.47
N LEU A 673 -19.80 18.64 33.57
CA LEU A 673 -20.30 17.73 32.56
C LEU A 673 -21.43 16.91 33.12
N PHE A 674 -22.58 16.91 32.44
CA PHE A 674 -23.73 16.10 32.82
C PHE A 674 -23.88 14.96 31.83
N ALA A 675 -23.73 13.73 32.32
CA ALA A 675 -23.71 12.53 31.50
C ALA A 675 -25.00 11.73 31.72
N ARG A 676 -25.56 11.26 30.62
CA ARG A 676 -26.69 10.33 30.60
C ARG A 676 -26.36 9.14 29.73
N ASP A 677 -26.50 7.96 30.31
CA ASP A 677 -26.16 6.70 29.66
C ASP A 677 -27.17 6.37 28.55
N SER A 678 -26.71 5.67 27.52
CA SER A 678 -27.57 5.08 26.47
C SER A 678 -28.15 3.72 26.88
N GLY A 679 -27.65 3.12 27.98
CA GLY A 679 -27.91 1.73 28.35
C GLY A 679 -27.08 0.68 27.55
N ARG A 680 -26.15 1.12 26.73
CA ARG A 680 -25.25 0.25 25.96
C ARG A 680 -23.79 0.33 26.42
N GLU A 681 -23.50 1.23 27.31
CA GLU A 681 -22.19 1.34 27.95
C GLU A 681 -22.14 0.41 29.17
N SER A 682 -20.95 -0.11 29.47
CA SER A 682 -20.68 -0.78 30.74
C SER A 682 -19.27 -0.43 31.23
N ALA A 683 -19.20 0.21 32.35
CA ALA A 683 -17.95 0.49 33.05
C ALA A 683 -17.40 -0.76 33.77
N LEU A 684 -18.22 -1.79 33.93
CA LEU A 684 -17.89 -3.03 34.63
C LEU A 684 -17.50 -4.17 33.69
N ALA A 685 -17.68 -4.05 32.35
CA ALA A 685 -17.48 -5.10 31.35
C ALA A 685 -16.00 -5.50 31.08
#